data_a030eb10237c40768ec54d116f89d06c
#
_entry.id   a030eb10237c40768ec54d116f89d06c
#
_cell.length_a   1.000
_cell.length_b   1.000
_cell.length_c   1.000
_cell.angle_alpha   90.00
_cell.angle_beta   90.00
_cell.angle_gamma   90.00
#
_symmetry.space_group_name_H-M   'P 1'
#
loop_
_entity.id
_entity.type
_entity.pdbx_description
1 polymer ?
#
loop_
_entity_poly.entity_id
_entity_poly.type
_entity_poly.pdbx_seq_one_letter_code
_entity_poly.pdbx_strand_id
1 'polypeptide(L)'
;MSKDDKKPDSEKKNNASNQQDKKPRQWRAPVMVWVLLAVFIFSLFSLFNGGGDGLALGQQDAPLSQLDFWQRVEAGVVKDEAGRVKGNAALAEVTLIREGEDETFLQGQWLPKPTADGTTAEATAKGEPFQLNVLDVEGLETRLAAAGVRTIQENKRSWLAPILVSVLPIFLFFLLFYVFFMRQMRGNGDGPFSFGKSRAKMMNKEDAKIRFKDVAGVDEAKEEVQEIVDFLKDPKRFEAVGGKVPKGVLLMGPPGTGKTLLAKAIAGEANVAFFSISGSDFVEMFVGVGASRVRDMFEQAKKNAPCILFIDEIDAIGRTRFTGIGGGHDEREQTLNAMLVEMDGFEGNSGVIVMAATNRVDVLDPALTRPGRFDRQIVVDLPTVEGRVAILKVHAAKVKLGEDVDLERVARGTPGFSGADLANLLNEAALLAARERRTKVTHADMEEARDKVLWGRERRSHTMADRDRRITAWHEGGHALAQVLLEHTEPLHKVTIIPRGRALGATMTLPERDVLNRTESEMKDMLVVLTAGRIAEKCFTGELSTGASQDIKMATQLARRMVCAYGMSQTFGFQSFGENEEQIYLGREIGRKQDHSEATARAIDAEITQLLQAAYQRGEAIIADNRDKLELLVDYLLEVETADGRDVEALIQTGIKPEVKRLSTEEEQSAMTTENPSARVIAIDGPSGAGKSSVSKEVGRRLGYLHVDSGALYRIVTWQCLEQGVDTSDPEAVANLAKNLAIDCKAEDGRVVYEVAGIRPDKELREPRINAHASPVATVPAVREKITAGLRSLTRFGNLIIEGRDITTAVFPDSPARFYLEADPAVRAARRQLEEVQKGIANQDVEAVKESLLARDRIDSSRACAPLRKADGVVAIDSTYLTLEQVVQTVLDALPEDWKPATASTEETK
;
A
#
# COMPACT_ATOMS: atom_id res chain seq x y z
N MET A 1 63.05 -6.81 -21.05
CA MET A 1 63.08 -7.92 -22.01
C MET A 1 61.67 -8.36 -22.18
N SER A 2 61.01 -7.83 -23.18
CA SER A 2 60.89 -8.35 -24.55
C SER A 2 59.87 -9.45 -24.60
N LYS A 3 58.75 -9.10 -25.14
CA LYS A 3 58.10 -9.33 -26.45
C LYS A 3 57.04 -10.43 -26.35
N ASP A 4 55.97 -10.41 -26.92
CA ASP A 4 55.24 -9.83 -28.04
C ASP A 4 53.97 -10.68 -28.26
N ASP A 5 52.92 -9.98 -28.54
CA ASP A 5 52.03 -10.15 -29.70
C ASP A 5 51.16 -11.42 -29.86
N LYS A 6 49.85 -11.25 -29.83
CA LYS A 6 48.97 -11.19 -31.02
C LYS A 6 47.51 -11.42 -30.68
N LYS A 7 46.67 -10.43 -31.01
CA LYS A 7 45.29 -10.65 -31.46
C LYS A 7 45.28 -11.34 -32.84
N PRO A 8 44.23 -12.02 -33.21
CA PRO A 8 43.31 -11.39 -34.14
C PRO A 8 41.82 -11.66 -33.90
N ASP A 9 41.10 -10.74 -34.47
CA ASP A 9 39.68 -10.50 -34.73
C ASP A 9 38.80 -11.68 -35.17
N SER A 10 37.51 -11.26 -35.12
CA SER A 10 36.30 -11.75 -35.80
C SER A 10 35.57 -12.85 -35.00
N GLU A 11 34.29 -12.67 -34.70
CA GLU A 11 33.12 -12.40 -35.53
C GLU A 11 31.91 -11.98 -34.67
N LYS A 12 31.23 -10.93 -35.13
CA LYS A 12 29.89 -10.58 -34.74
C LYS A 12 28.90 -11.68 -35.13
N LYS A 13 28.13 -12.19 -34.21
CA LYS A 13 26.80 -12.74 -34.50
C LYS A 13 25.77 -12.15 -33.56
N ASN A 14 24.92 -11.31 -34.15
CA ASN A 14 23.63 -10.89 -33.66
C ASN A 14 22.80 -12.10 -33.23
N ASN A 15 22.31 -12.07 -31.99
CA ASN A 15 21.09 -12.76 -31.64
C ASN A 15 20.21 -11.78 -30.87
N ALA A 16 19.31 -11.16 -31.62
CA ALA A 16 18.15 -10.47 -31.09
C ALA A 16 17.23 -11.51 -30.47
N SER A 17 17.18 -11.59 -29.16
CA SER A 17 16.18 -12.35 -28.45
C SER A 17 14.88 -11.55 -28.36
N ASN A 18 13.94 -12.02 -29.13
CA ASN A 18 12.51 -11.69 -29.13
C ASN A 18 11.93 -11.73 -27.71
N GLN A 19 11.74 -10.57 -27.10
CA GLN A 19 10.82 -10.41 -25.99
C GLN A 19 9.39 -10.34 -26.57
N GLN A 20 8.72 -11.47 -26.62
CA GLN A 20 7.28 -11.50 -26.84
C GLN A 20 6.57 -11.08 -25.55
N ASP A 21 6.03 -9.88 -25.58
CA ASP A 21 5.01 -9.39 -24.66
C ASP A 21 3.86 -10.40 -24.55
N LYS A 22 3.75 -11.07 -23.42
CA LYS A 22 2.55 -11.83 -23.04
C LYS A 22 1.45 -10.86 -22.65
N LYS A 23 0.65 -10.42 -23.62
CA LYS A 23 -0.66 -9.82 -23.38
C LYS A 23 -1.54 -10.78 -22.57
N PRO A 24 -2.37 -10.29 -21.63
CA PRO A 24 -3.28 -11.16 -20.90
C PRO A 24 -4.26 -11.81 -21.87
N ARG A 25 -4.34 -13.12 -21.85
CA ARG A 25 -5.26 -13.93 -22.64
C ARG A 25 -6.68 -13.62 -22.19
N GLN A 26 -7.37 -12.77 -22.95
CA GLN A 26 -8.82 -12.60 -22.82
C GLN A 26 -9.48 -13.96 -23.02
N TRP A 27 -10.29 -14.36 -22.09
CA TRP A 27 -11.19 -15.51 -22.16
C TRP A 27 -12.23 -15.27 -23.28
N ARG A 28 -11.85 -15.60 -24.50
CA ARG A 28 -12.83 -15.83 -25.56
C ARG A 28 -13.26 -17.29 -25.38
N ALA A 29 -14.43 -17.50 -24.78
CA ALA A 29 -15.10 -18.79 -24.87
C ALA A 29 -15.10 -19.22 -26.32
N PRO A 30 -14.67 -20.44 -26.66
CA PRO A 30 -14.60 -20.89 -28.04
C PRO A 30 -15.97 -20.66 -28.67
N VAL A 31 -16.01 -20.11 -29.86
CA VAL A 31 -17.25 -19.86 -30.65
C VAL A 31 -18.13 -21.09 -30.66
N MET A 32 -17.57 -22.28 -30.60
CA MET A 32 -18.23 -23.56 -30.49
C MET A 32 -19.14 -23.72 -29.26
N VAL A 33 -18.82 -23.10 -28.10
CA VAL A 33 -19.68 -23.14 -26.90
C VAL A 33 -20.93 -22.31 -27.12
N TRP A 34 -20.80 -21.18 -27.79
CA TRP A 34 -21.94 -20.33 -28.14
C TRP A 34 -22.82 -20.97 -29.23
N VAL A 35 -22.20 -21.67 -30.18
CA VAL A 35 -22.94 -22.46 -31.20
C VAL A 35 -23.68 -23.61 -30.55
N LEU A 36 -23.06 -24.34 -29.63
CA LEU A 36 -23.72 -25.43 -28.88
C LEU A 36 -24.85 -24.91 -27.99
N LEU A 37 -24.65 -23.75 -27.35
CA LEU A 37 -25.69 -23.12 -26.54
C LEU A 37 -26.87 -22.66 -27.43
N ALA A 38 -26.58 -22.09 -28.60
CA ALA A 38 -27.61 -21.70 -29.57
C ALA A 38 -28.38 -22.87 -30.10
N VAL A 39 -27.71 -23.99 -30.44
CA VAL A 39 -28.36 -25.24 -30.87
C VAL A 39 -29.20 -25.85 -29.75
N PHE A 40 -28.72 -25.83 -28.51
CA PHE A 40 -29.47 -26.29 -27.34
C PHE A 40 -30.71 -25.44 -27.09
N ILE A 41 -30.56 -24.09 -27.11
CA ILE A 41 -31.72 -23.18 -26.96
C ILE A 41 -32.70 -23.33 -28.10
N PHE A 42 -32.23 -23.52 -29.34
CA PHE A 42 -33.09 -23.80 -30.50
C PHE A 42 -33.80 -25.12 -30.39
N SER A 43 -33.13 -26.19 -29.91
CA SER A 43 -33.73 -27.51 -29.66
C SER A 43 -34.77 -27.44 -28.52
N LEU A 44 -34.47 -26.66 -27.45
CA LEU A 44 -35.42 -26.45 -26.37
C LEU A 44 -36.63 -25.62 -26.83
N PHE A 45 -36.40 -24.59 -27.64
CA PHE A 45 -37.47 -23.79 -28.25
C PHE A 45 -38.35 -24.59 -29.21
N SER A 46 -37.75 -25.52 -29.99
CA SER A 46 -38.46 -26.47 -30.83
C SER A 46 -39.27 -27.45 -30.03
N LEU A 47 -38.80 -27.89 -28.88
CA LEU A 47 -39.51 -28.78 -27.94
C LEU A 47 -40.71 -28.08 -27.26
N PHE A 48 -40.58 -26.80 -26.96
CA PHE A 48 -41.65 -26.02 -26.32
C PHE A 48 -42.62 -25.40 -27.32
N ASN A 49 -42.24 -25.20 -28.62
CA ASN A 49 -43.08 -24.69 -29.68
C ASN A 49 -43.54 -25.80 -30.68
N GLY A 50 -43.44 -27.05 -30.29
CA GLY A 50 -43.86 -28.20 -31.09
C GLY A 50 -45.37 -28.32 -31.21
N GLY A 51 -45.99 -27.31 -31.76
CA GLY A 51 -47.35 -27.30 -32.29
C GLY A 51 -47.30 -26.62 -33.64
N GLY A 52 -47.34 -27.46 -34.74
CA GLY A 52 -47.67 -27.03 -36.10
C GLY A 52 -46.57 -26.36 -36.89
N ASP A 53 -45.94 -27.06 -37.76
CA ASP A 53 -45.91 -26.84 -39.20
C ASP A 53 -44.81 -27.68 -39.84
N GLY A 54 -45.25 -28.76 -40.49
CA GLY A 54 -44.40 -29.54 -41.37
C GLY A 54 -43.99 -28.73 -42.60
N LEU A 55 -42.70 -28.71 -42.84
CA LEU A 55 -42.11 -28.19 -44.09
C LEU A 55 -42.61 -29.06 -45.27
N ALA A 56 -43.73 -28.68 -45.88
CA ALA A 56 -44.16 -29.14 -47.19
C ALA A 56 -43.98 -28.02 -48.19
N LEU A 57 -42.90 -28.07 -48.95
CA LEU A 57 -42.77 -27.37 -50.21
C LEU A 57 -43.66 -28.04 -51.27
N GLY A 58 -44.90 -27.57 -51.46
CA GLY A 58 -45.83 -28.02 -52.51
C GLY A 58 -46.88 -26.95 -52.66
N GLN A 59 -47.14 -26.56 -53.91
CA GLN A 59 -48.08 -25.53 -54.30
C GLN A 59 -49.41 -25.64 -53.55
N GLN A 60 -49.85 -24.56 -52.96
CA GLN A 60 -51.14 -24.38 -52.32
C GLN A 60 -52.16 -24.05 -53.43
N ASP A 61 -52.95 -25.09 -53.86
CA ASP A 61 -54.27 -24.87 -54.47
C ASP A 61 -55.26 -24.46 -53.37
N ALA A 62 -56.11 -23.50 -53.64
CA ALA A 62 -57.11 -22.99 -52.72
C ALA A 62 -57.89 -24.08 -52.03
N PRO A 63 -58.14 -24.04 -50.71
CA PRO A 63 -58.85 -25.10 -50.01
C PRO A 63 -60.26 -25.26 -50.56
N LEU A 64 -60.59 -26.50 -50.98
CA LEU A 64 -61.92 -26.86 -51.44
C LEU A 64 -62.93 -26.70 -50.32
N SER A 65 -64.04 -25.98 -50.53
CA SER A 65 -65.06 -25.86 -49.49
C SER A 65 -65.82 -27.22 -49.35
N GLN A 66 -66.20 -27.53 -48.12
CA GLN A 66 -67.03 -28.76 -47.93
C GLN A 66 -68.31 -28.77 -48.78
N LEU A 67 -68.91 -27.59 -49.05
CA LEU A 67 -70.11 -27.45 -49.85
C LEU A 67 -69.83 -27.81 -51.28
N ASP A 68 -68.78 -27.28 -51.92
CA ASP A 68 -68.42 -27.55 -53.31
C ASP A 68 -68.04 -29.04 -53.50
N PHE A 69 -67.39 -29.63 -52.48
CA PHE A 69 -67.14 -31.09 -52.52
C PHE A 69 -68.41 -31.92 -52.61
N TRP A 70 -69.39 -31.66 -51.74
CA TRP A 70 -70.62 -32.43 -51.71
C TRP A 70 -71.45 -32.17 -52.95
N GLN A 71 -71.54 -31.00 -53.48
CA GLN A 71 -72.23 -30.70 -54.70
C GLN A 71 -71.67 -31.48 -55.91
N ARG A 72 -70.34 -31.63 -55.99
CA ARG A 72 -69.73 -32.43 -57.06
C ARG A 72 -69.97 -33.96 -56.88
N VAL A 73 -69.85 -34.41 -55.64
CA VAL A 73 -70.10 -35.83 -55.31
C VAL A 73 -71.52 -36.20 -55.57
N GLU A 74 -72.53 -35.43 -55.19
CA GLU A 74 -73.94 -35.67 -55.40
C GLU A 74 -74.32 -35.59 -56.86
N ALA A 75 -73.75 -34.71 -57.63
CA ALA A 75 -73.93 -34.55 -59.05
C ALA A 75 -73.40 -35.76 -59.87
N GLY A 76 -72.40 -36.47 -59.30
CA GLY A 76 -71.73 -37.65 -59.87
C GLY A 76 -72.42 -39.01 -59.64
N VAL A 77 -73.51 -39.06 -58.87
CA VAL A 77 -74.18 -40.33 -58.52
C VAL A 77 -74.81 -40.96 -59.68
N VAL A 78 -74.36 -42.15 -60.05
CA VAL A 78 -74.94 -42.95 -61.13
C VAL A 78 -75.89 -44.02 -60.56
N LYS A 79 -77.18 -44.06 -61.01
CA LYS A 79 -78.16 -44.97 -60.56
C LYS A 79 -78.55 -45.97 -61.72
N ASP A 80 -78.88 -47.20 -61.29
CA ASP A 80 -79.41 -48.20 -62.22
C ASP A 80 -80.90 -47.96 -62.56
N GLU A 81 -81.47 -48.75 -63.54
CA GLU A 81 -82.86 -48.66 -63.91
C GLU A 81 -83.84 -48.89 -62.77
N ALA A 82 -83.37 -49.46 -61.66
CA ALA A 82 -84.14 -49.70 -60.47
C ALA A 82 -83.92 -48.63 -59.39
N GLY A 83 -83.22 -47.56 -59.72
CA GLY A 83 -82.95 -46.44 -58.81
C GLY A 83 -81.86 -46.70 -57.76
N ARG A 84 -81.12 -47.85 -57.83
CA ARG A 84 -80.01 -48.15 -56.90
C ARG A 84 -78.70 -47.49 -57.36
N VAL A 85 -77.89 -46.97 -56.44
CA VAL A 85 -76.62 -46.39 -56.72
C VAL A 85 -75.64 -47.40 -57.24
N LYS A 86 -75.14 -47.25 -58.49
CA LYS A 86 -74.20 -48.19 -59.14
C LYS A 86 -72.77 -47.75 -59.00
N GLY A 87 -72.51 -46.50 -58.67
CA GLY A 87 -71.19 -45.85 -58.45
C GLY A 87 -71.29 -44.37 -58.53
N ASN A 88 -70.13 -43.68 -58.50
CA ASN A 88 -70.02 -42.24 -58.65
C ASN A 88 -69.10 -41.88 -59.81
N ALA A 89 -69.67 -41.12 -60.78
CA ALA A 89 -68.93 -40.67 -62.00
C ALA A 89 -67.91 -39.56 -61.72
N ALA A 90 -68.04 -38.90 -60.64
CA ALA A 90 -67.10 -37.79 -60.23
C ALA A 90 -65.94 -38.27 -59.35
N LEU A 91 -66.18 -39.40 -58.61
CA LEU A 91 -65.24 -39.84 -57.65
C LEU A 91 -65.34 -41.34 -57.37
N ALA A 92 -64.29 -42.12 -57.64
CA ALA A 92 -64.34 -43.60 -57.49
C ALA A 92 -63.89 -44.02 -56.14
N GLU A 93 -62.86 -43.41 -55.59
CA GLU A 93 -62.24 -43.83 -54.35
C GLU A 93 -61.64 -42.61 -53.62
N VAL A 94 -61.70 -42.63 -52.28
CA VAL A 94 -61.14 -41.54 -51.39
C VAL A 94 -60.42 -42.16 -50.24
N THR A 95 -59.26 -41.63 -49.90
CA THR A 95 -58.45 -42.07 -48.76
C THR A 95 -58.68 -41.11 -47.58
N LEU A 96 -59.09 -41.67 -46.45
CA LEU A 96 -59.22 -41.00 -45.21
C LEU A 96 -57.89 -41.14 -44.44
N ILE A 97 -57.13 -40.09 -44.32
CA ILE A 97 -55.84 -40.09 -43.62
C ILE A 97 -56.05 -39.49 -42.25
N ARG A 98 -55.69 -40.22 -41.20
CA ARG A 98 -55.68 -39.72 -39.80
C ARG A 98 -54.26 -39.41 -39.38
N GLU A 99 -53.99 -38.15 -39.11
CA GLU A 99 -52.70 -37.68 -38.66
C GLU A 99 -52.83 -37.09 -37.22
N GLY A 100 -52.46 -37.88 -36.21
CA GLY A 100 -52.61 -37.44 -34.80
C GLY A 100 -54.01 -37.83 -34.22
N GLU A 101 -54.35 -37.20 -33.07
CA GLU A 101 -55.64 -37.47 -32.36
C GLU A 101 -56.77 -36.59 -32.85
N ASP A 102 -56.54 -35.45 -33.48
CA ASP A 102 -57.54 -34.42 -33.79
C ASP A 102 -57.64 -34.02 -35.28
N GLU A 103 -56.75 -34.46 -36.16
CA GLU A 103 -56.76 -34.02 -37.56
C GLU A 103 -57.03 -35.20 -38.53
N THR A 104 -58.11 -35.08 -39.28
CA THR A 104 -58.51 -36.06 -40.31
C THR A 104 -58.66 -35.36 -41.65
N PHE A 105 -57.94 -35.85 -42.64
CA PHE A 105 -57.99 -35.32 -44.01
C PHE A 105 -58.59 -36.33 -44.97
N LEU A 106 -59.47 -35.88 -45.88
CA LEU A 106 -59.96 -36.63 -46.99
C LEU A 106 -59.10 -36.28 -48.20
N GLN A 107 -58.45 -37.27 -48.80
CA GLN A 107 -57.62 -37.07 -49.99
C GLN A 107 -58.14 -37.98 -51.12
N GLY A 108 -58.30 -37.45 -52.30
CA GLY A 108 -58.79 -38.17 -53.50
C GLY A 108 -58.39 -37.51 -54.78
N GLN A 109 -58.87 -38.10 -55.91
CA GLN A 109 -58.73 -37.55 -57.25
C GLN A 109 -60.07 -37.52 -57.93
N TRP A 110 -60.45 -36.36 -58.49
CA TRP A 110 -61.64 -36.21 -59.29
C TRP A 110 -61.52 -37.01 -60.64
N LEU A 111 -62.52 -37.81 -61.05
CA LEU A 111 -62.55 -38.42 -62.36
C LEU A 111 -62.79 -37.35 -63.46
N PRO A 112 -62.13 -37.47 -64.60
CA PRO A 112 -62.32 -36.52 -65.70
C PRO A 112 -63.77 -36.50 -66.20
N LYS A 113 -64.33 -35.33 -66.47
CA LYS A 113 -65.69 -35.18 -67.00
C LYS A 113 -65.84 -35.96 -68.32
N PRO A 114 -66.91 -36.78 -68.56
CA PRO A 114 -67.12 -37.37 -69.80
C PRO A 114 -67.39 -36.29 -70.86
N THR A 115 -66.70 -36.44 -72.02
CA THR A 115 -66.88 -35.57 -73.14
C THR A 115 -68.25 -35.92 -73.86
N ALA A 116 -68.88 -34.92 -74.39
CA ALA A 116 -70.30 -34.96 -74.97
C ALA A 116 -70.55 -36.00 -76.09
N ASP A 117 -69.54 -36.74 -76.55
CA ASP A 117 -69.57 -37.71 -77.63
C ASP A 117 -69.55 -39.20 -77.24
N GLY A 118 -69.90 -39.52 -76.04
CA GLY A 118 -70.17 -40.93 -75.68
C GLY A 118 -69.07 -41.97 -75.85
N THR A 119 -67.81 -41.56 -76.09
CA THR A 119 -66.66 -42.41 -76.18
C THR A 119 -65.84 -42.27 -74.83
N THR A 120 -65.71 -43.40 -74.15
CA THR A 120 -64.85 -43.57 -72.94
C THR A 120 -63.41 -43.21 -73.35
N ALA A 121 -62.90 -42.04 -72.91
CA ALA A 121 -61.51 -41.71 -73.03
C ALA A 121 -60.66 -42.68 -72.20
N GLU A 122 -59.54 -43.11 -72.79
CA GLU A 122 -58.66 -44.13 -72.28
C GLU A 122 -58.16 -43.79 -70.84
N ALA A 123 -57.94 -44.85 -70.10
CA ALA A 123 -57.59 -44.90 -68.66
C ALA A 123 -56.24 -44.20 -68.22
N THR A 124 -55.86 -43.15 -68.90
CA THR A 124 -54.54 -42.44 -68.62
C THR A 124 -54.68 -40.98 -68.27
N ALA A 125 -55.84 -40.35 -68.21
CA ALA A 125 -55.96 -38.97 -67.71
C ALA A 125 -55.90 -38.93 -66.16
N LYS A 126 -54.80 -38.45 -65.60
CA LYS A 126 -54.66 -38.17 -64.15
C LYS A 126 -55.75 -37.20 -63.71
N GLY A 127 -56.62 -37.65 -62.80
CA GLY A 127 -57.63 -36.81 -62.21
C GLY A 127 -57.02 -35.64 -61.40
N GLU A 128 -57.77 -34.56 -61.20
CA GLU A 128 -57.33 -33.44 -60.34
C GLU A 128 -57.32 -33.93 -58.89
N PRO A 129 -56.10 -33.85 -58.21
CA PRO A 129 -56.04 -34.24 -56.83
C PRO A 129 -56.68 -33.17 -55.92
N PHE A 130 -57.34 -33.60 -54.87
CA PHE A 130 -57.86 -32.68 -53.82
C PHE A 130 -57.60 -33.23 -52.44
N GLN A 131 -57.50 -32.25 -51.46
CA GLN A 131 -57.41 -32.52 -50.05
C GLN A 131 -58.44 -31.65 -49.32
N LEU A 132 -59.20 -32.26 -48.43
CA LEU A 132 -60.21 -31.60 -47.63
C LEU A 132 -60.06 -31.94 -46.17
N ASN A 133 -60.00 -30.87 -45.32
CA ASN A 133 -60.00 -31.08 -43.88
C ASN A 133 -61.41 -31.41 -43.37
N VAL A 134 -61.58 -32.50 -42.64
CA VAL A 134 -62.88 -32.99 -42.18
C VAL A 134 -62.99 -32.80 -40.66
N LEU A 135 -63.95 -31.98 -40.27
CA LEU A 135 -64.23 -31.68 -38.89
C LEU A 135 -65.15 -32.67 -38.19
N ASP A 136 -65.97 -33.41 -39.01
CA ASP A 136 -66.88 -34.43 -38.45
C ASP A 136 -66.78 -35.70 -39.29
N VAL A 137 -66.26 -36.75 -38.67
CA VAL A 137 -66.02 -38.08 -39.33
C VAL A 137 -67.17 -39.02 -39.21
N GLU A 138 -68.05 -38.93 -38.16
CA GLU A 138 -69.05 -39.93 -37.84
C GLU A 138 -70.24 -40.10 -38.87
N GLY A 139 -70.48 -39.15 -39.75
CA GLY A 139 -71.50 -39.27 -40.81
C GLY A 139 -70.91 -39.38 -42.21
N LEU A 140 -69.63 -39.09 -42.39
CA LEU A 140 -68.95 -38.92 -43.64
C LEU A 140 -68.86 -40.22 -44.45
N GLU A 141 -68.47 -41.33 -43.83
CA GLU A 141 -68.31 -42.59 -44.50
C GLU A 141 -69.67 -43.13 -45.01
N THR A 142 -70.72 -42.96 -44.23
CA THR A 142 -72.05 -43.35 -44.58
C THR A 142 -72.63 -42.56 -45.78
N ARG A 143 -72.32 -41.25 -45.83
CA ARG A 143 -72.68 -40.33 -46.93
C ARG A 143 -71.91 -40.66 -48.21
N LEU A 144 -70.57 -40.90 -48.10
CA LEU A 144 -69.74 -41.32 -49.25
C LEU A 144 -70.17 -42.66 -49.82
N ALA A 145 -70.45 -43.64 -48.95
CA ALA A 145 -70.99 -44.96 -49.38
C ALA A 145 -72.35 -44.86 -50.04
N ALA A 146 -73.24 -43.98 -49.52
CA ALA A 146 -74.57 -43.74 -50.15
C ALA A 146 -74.43 -43.00 -51.51
N ALA A 147 -73.36 -42.28 -51.76
CA ALA A 147 -73.02 -41.66 -53.02
C ALA A 147 -72.18 -42.53 -53.96
N GLY A 148 -71.92 -43.78 -53.56
CA GLY A 148 -71.22 -44.78 -54.37
C GLY A 148 -69.72 -44.64 -54.45
N VAL A 149 -69.06 -43.94 -53.47
CA VAL A 149 -67.65 -43.72 -53.38
C VAL A 149 -67.01 -44.66 -52.35
N ARG A 150 -65.93 -45.33 -52.70
CA ARG A 150 -65.14 -46.16 -51.75
C ARG A 150 -64.27 -45.32 -50.88
N THR A 151 -64.23 -45.65 -49.55
CA THR A 151 -63.33 -45.06 -48.58
C THR A 151 -62.26 -46.03 -48.14
N ILE A 152 -60.96 -45.59 -48.17
CA ILE A 152 -59.82 -46.33 -47.62
C ILE A 152 -59.33 -45.59 -46.43
N GLN A 153 -59.11 -46.23 -45.29
CA GLN A 153 -58.53 -45.67 -44.09
C GLN A 153 -57.02 -45.97 -43.98
N GLU A 154 -56.14 -44.92 -43.90
CA GLU A 154 -54.71 -45.07 -43.76
C GLU A 154 -54.25 -44.40 -42.44
N ASN A 155 -53.61 -45.17 -41.54
CA ASN A 155 -53.12 -44.65 -40.24
C ASN A 155 -51.62 -44.61 -40.29
N LYS A 156 -51.03 -43.43 -40.51
CA LYS A 156 -49.56 -43.14 -40.50
C LYS A 156 -49.08 -42.84 -39.13
N ARG A 157 -48.86 -43.80 -38.22
CA ARG A 157 -48.16 -43.69 -36.97
C ARG A 157 -46.74 -44.21 -37.13
N SER A 158 -45.75 -43.32 -37.42
CA SER A 158 -44.31 -43.59 -37.24
C SER A 158 -43.91 -43.14 -35.85
N TRP A 159 -43.81 -44.06 -34.87
CA TRP A 159 -43.39 -43.78 -33.49
C TRP A 159 -41.86 -43.53 -33.32
N LEU A 160 -41.06 -43.91 -34.33
CA LEU A 160 -39.59 -43.79 -34.30
C LEU A 160 -39.09 -42.41 -34.64
N ALA A 161 -39.74 -41.65 -35.48
CA ALA A 161 -39.29 -40.34 -35.91
C ALA A 161 -39.29 -39.29 -34.77
N PRO A 162 -40.32 -39.15 -33.94
CA PRO A 162 -40.29 -38.20 -32.80
C PRO A 162 -39.25 -38.57 -31.77
N ILE A 163 -39.00 -39.85 -31.50
CA ILE A 163 -37.98 -40.28 -30.54
C ILE A 163 -36.57 -39.96 -31.07
N LEU A 164 -36.31 -40.19 -32.33
CA LEU A 164 -35.01 -39.96 -32.94
C LEU A 164 -34.67 -38.46 -32.98
N VAL A 165 -35.66 -37.65 -33.26
CA VAL A 165 -35.50 -36.17 -33.28
C VAL A 165 -35.29 -35.59 -31.88
N SER A 166 -35.93 -36.14 -30.84
CA SER A 166 -35.79 -35.62 -29.47
C SER A 166 -34.58 -36.17 -28.72
N VAL A 167 -34.20 -37.43 -28.93
CA VAL A 167 -33.10 -38.08 -28.17
C VAL A 167 -31.72 -37.86 -28.81
N LEU A 168 -31.63 -37.75 -30.13
CA LEU A 168 -30.38 -37.57 -30.84
C LEU A 168 -29.60 -36.29 -30.44
N PRO A 169 -30.21 -35.10 -30.31
CA PRO A 169 -29.54 -33.89 -29.87
C PRO A 169 -29.01 -34.00 -28.43
N ILE A 170 -29.78 -34.63 -27.55
CA ILE A 170 -29.40 -34.86 -26.14
C ILE A 170 -28.20 -35.80 -26.08
N PHE A 171 -28.23 -36.89 -26.83
CA PHE A 171 -27.08 -37.80 -26.89
C PHE A 171 -25.85 -37.15 -27.49
N LEU A 172 -26.01 -36.37 -28.56
CA LEU A 172 -24.89 -35.62 -29.17
C LEU A 172 -24.32 -34.58 -28.21
N PHE A 173 -25.17 -33.91 -27.44
CA PHE A 173 -24.75 -32.97 -26.40
C PHE A 173 -23.90 -33.65 -25.31
N PHE A 174 -24.36 -34.80 -24.78
CA PHE A 174 -23.59 -35.55 -23.79
C PHE A 174 -22.31 -36.15 -24.36
N LEU A 175 -22.30 -36.56 -25.61
CA LEU A 175 -21.08 -37.05 -26.26
C LEU A 175 -20.06 -35.93 -26.46
N LEU A 176 -20.52 -34.77 -26.94
CA LEU A 176 -19.64 -33.60 -27.10
C LEU A 176 -19.15 -33.07 -25.74
N PHE A 177 -20.04 -33.05 -24.74
CA PHE A 177 -19.66 -32.71 -23.36
C PHE A 177 -18.63 -33.68 -22.79
N TYR A 178 -18.80 -34.96 -23.01
CA TYR A 178 -17.84 -36.00 -22.59
C TYR A 178 -16.49 -35.82 -23.30
N VAL A 179 -16.48 -35.60 -24.60
CA VAL A 179 -15.25 -35.38 -25.38
C VAL A 179 -14.59 -34.07 -24.95
N PHE A 180 -15.34 -33.00 -24.71
CA PHE A 180 -14.84 -31.72 -24.18
C PHE A 180 -14.23 -31.91 -22.80
N PHE A 181 -14.93 -32.58 -21.90
CA PHE A 181 -14.48 -32.83 -20.54
C PHE A 181 -13.23 -33.74 -20.52
N MET A 182 -13.19 -34.78 -21.32
CA MET A 182 -12.00 -35.64 -21.47
C MET A 182 -10.82 -34.91 -22.12
N ARG A 183 -11.08 -33.98 -23.02
CA ARG A 183 -10.01 -33.15 -23.63
C ARG A 183 -9.48 -32.09 -22.65
N GLN A 184 -10.34 -31.59 -21.78
CA GLN A 184 -9.95 -30.68 -20.71
C GLN A 184 -9.14 -31.39 -19.59
N MET A 185 -9.45 -32.64 -19.33
CA MET A 185 -8.68 -33.50 -18.41
C MET A 185 -7.30 -33.92 -18.96
N ARG A 186 -7.12 -33.96 -20.27
CA ARG A 186 -5.83 -34.31 -20.92
C ARG A 186 -4.91 -33.13 -21.22
N GLY A 187 -5.37 -31.88 -21.05
CA GLY A 187 -4.59 -30.68 -21.27
C GLY A 187 -4.01 -30.13 -19.96
N ASN A 188 -2.69 -30.18 -19.78
CA ASN A 188 -1.88 -29.60 -18.69
C ASN A 188 -2.45 -29.74 -17.28
N GLY A 189 -1.71 -30.37 -16.41
CA GLY A 189 -1.82 -30.65 -14.99
C GLY A 189 -2.51 -29.71 -13.99
N ASP A 190 -3.33 -28.76 -14.42
CA ASP A 190 -4.13 -27.86 -13.58
C ASP A 190 -5.63 -28.10 -13.78
N GLY A 191 -6.08 -29.33 -13.51
CA GLY A 191 -7.51 -29.64 -13.43
C GLY A 191 -8.16 -29.07 -12.17
N PRO A 192 -9.50 -28.89 -12.12
CA PRO A 192 -10.22 -28.40 -10.94
C PRO A 192 -10.06 -29.27 -9.69
N PHE A 193 -9.34 -30.39 -9.78
CA PHE A 193 -8.99 -31.29 -8.68
C PHE A 193 -7.52 -31.16 -8.21
N SER A 194 -6.76 -30.14 -8.65
CA SER A 194 -5.38 -29.90 -8.20
C SER A 194 -5.27 -29.17 -6.86
N PHE A 195 -6.34 -29.08 -6.07
CA PHE A 195 -6.36 -28.44 -4.75
C PHE A 195 -5.37 -29.06 -3.73
N GLY A 196 -4.89 -30.26 -3.97
CA GLY A 196 -3.96 -30.96 -3.08
C GLY A 196 -2.49 -30.77 -3.38
N LYS A 197 -2.10 -30.05 -4.45
CA LYS A 197 -0.68 -29.83 -4.75
C LYS A 197 -0.09 -28.74 -3.88
N SER A 198 1.09 -29.01 -3.31
CA SER A 198 1.83 -28.06 -2.49
C SER A 198 2.22 -26.80 -3.30
N ARG A 199 2.08 -25.62 -2.67
CA ARG A 199 2.58 -24.34 -3.18
C ARG A 199 4.01 -24.05 -2.70
N ALA A 200 4.71 -25.05 -2.19
CA ALA A 200 6.08 -24.87 -1.70
C ALA A 200 6.95 -24.20 -2.77
N LYS A 201 7.59 -23.11 -2.40
CA LYS A 201 8.57 -22.43 -3.27
C LYS A 201 9.88 -23.20 -3.20
N MET A 202 10.19 -23.89 -4.28
CA MET A 202 11.52 -24.48 -4.44
C MET A 202 12.52 -23.39 -4.82
N MET A 203 13.50 -23.13 -3.98
CA MET A 203 14.68 -22.36 -4.35
C MET A 203 15.75 -23.35 -4.81
N ASN A 204 16.13 -23.23 -6.10
CA ASN A 204 17.20 -24.05 -6.65
C ASN A 204 18.56 -23.68 -6.01
N LYS A 205 19.54 -24.59 -6.10
CA LYS A 205 20.90 -24.37 -5.56
C LYS A 205 21.55 -23.07 -6.07
N GLU A 206 21.20 -22.64 -7.26
CA GLU A 206 21.74 -21.41 -7.87
C GLU A 206 21.13 -20.12 -7.29
N ASP A 207 19.93 -20.20 -6.69
CA ASP A 207 19.24 -19.06 -6.09
C ASP A 207 19.57 -18.88 -4.60
N ALA A 208 20.20 -19.87 -3.95
CA ALA A 208 20.61 -19.84 -2.54
C ALA A 208 21.91 -19.01 -2.38
N LYS A 209 21.81 -17.69 -2.56
CA LYS A 209 22.97 -16.77 -2.44
C LYS A 209 23.31 -16.40 -1.00
N ILE A 210 22.41 -16.66 -0.06
CA ILE A 210 22.55 -16.28 1.35
C ILE A 210 23.43 -17.30 2.07
N ARG A 211 24.48 -16.83 2.77
CA ARG A 211 25.41 -17.64 3.54
C ARG A 211 25.53 -17.12 4.97
N PHE A 212 26.26 -17.83 5.83
CA PHE A 212 26.47 -17.42 7.22
C PHE A 212 27.13 -16.05 7.38
N LYS A 213 27.90 -15.59 6.42
CA LYS A 213 28.46 -14.23 6.38
C LYS A 213 27.38 -13.12 6.27
N ASP A 214 26.23 -13.46 5.72
CA ASP A 214 25.11 -12.53 5.50
C ASP A 214 24.15 -12.52 6.73
N VAL A 215 24.38 -13.40 7.71
CA VAL A 215 23.66 -13.49 8.97
C VAL A 215 24.60 -13.01 10.08
N ALA A 216 24.18 -12.05 10.87
CA ALA A 216 24.96 -11.48 11.96
C ALA A 216 24.17 -11.50 13.27
N GLY A 217 24.87 -11.46 14.40
CA GLY A 217 24.30 -11.30 15.73
C GLY A 217 23.53 -12.50 16.29
N VAL A 218 23.85 -13.71 15.80
CA VAL A 218 23.27 -14.98 16.23
C VAL A 218 24.36 -16.07 16.22
N ASP A 219 25.50 -15.79 16.83
CA ASP A 219 26.70 -16.63 16.66
C ASP A 219 26.56 -17.99 17.36
N GLU A 220 25.90 -18.05 18.52
CA GLU A 220 25.62 -19.31 19.23
C GLU A 220 24.68 -20.20 18.36
N ALA A 221 23.63 -19.62 17.80
CA ALA A 221 22.72 -20.36 16.92
C ALA A 221 23.46 -20.85 15.65
N LYS A 222 24.44 -20.10 15.13
CA LYS A 222 25.27 -20.55 13.98
C LYS A 222 26.14 -21.72 14.34
N GLU A 223 26.76 -21.71 15.52
CA GLU A 223 27.57 -22.82 16.01
C GLU A 223 26.75 -24.10 16.15
N GLU A 224 25.55 -24.00 16.72
CA GLU A 224 24.64 -25.14 16.87
C GLU A 224 24.19 -25.73 15.53
N VAL A 225 23.98 -24.89 14.50
CA VAL A 225 23.56 -25.36 13.17
C VAL A 225 24.74 -25.80 12.29
N GLN A 226 25.99 -25.52 12.68
CA GLN A 226 27.17 -25.90 11.90
C GLN A 226 27.27 -27.41 11.72
N GLU A 227 26.91 -28.21 12.76
CA GLU A 227 26.85 -29.67 12.68
C GLU A 227 25.88 -30.14 11.57
N ILE A 228 24.75 -29.41 11.38
CA ILE A 228 23.75 -29.71 10.37
C ILE A 228 24.32 -29.45 8.96
N VAL A 229 25.06 -28.37 8.81
CA VAL A 229 25.75 -28.04 7.56
C VAL A 229 26.78 -29.08 7.22
N ASP A 230 27.59 -29.49 8.19
CA ASP A 230 28.64 -30.48 8.00
C ASP A 230 28.08 -31.86 7.63
N PHE A 231 26.95 -32.23 8.24
CA PHE A 231 26.22 -33.45 7.89
C PHE A 231 25.69 -33.38 6.43
N LEU A 232 25.05 -32.28 6.08
CA LEU A 232 24.48 -32.12 4.73
C LEU A 232 25.59 -32.14 3.66
N LYS A 233 26.79 -31.67 4.00
CA LYS A 233 27.98 -31.73 3.12
C LYS A 233 28.57 -33.14 2.97
N ASP A 234 28.69 -33.88 4.08
CA ASP A 234 29.27 -35.25 4.12
C ASP A 234 28.52 -36.17 5.08
N PRO A 235 27.36 -36.71 4.69
CA PRO A 235 26.58 -37.62 5.53
C PRO A 235 27.36 -38.90 5.93
N LYS A 236 28.21 -39.41 5.04
CA LYS A 236 28.93 -40.68 5.24
C LYS A 236 29.88 -40.64 6.45
N ARG A 237 30.47 -39.50 6.72
CA ARG A 237 31.37 -39.32 7.87
C ARG A 237 30.64 -39.55 9.19
N PHE A 238 29.41 -39.09 9.32
CA PHE A 238 28.62 -39.28 10.54
C PHE A 238 28.08 -40.70 10.68
N GLU A 239 27.69 -41.31 9.57
CA GLU A 239 27.26 -42.74 9.54
C GLU A 239 28.36 -43.69 9.96
N ALA A 240 29.60 -43.43 9.53
CA ALA A 240 30.72 -44.28 9.84
C ALA A 240 31.02 -44.44 11.35
N VAL A 241 30.67 -43.45 12.17
CA VAL A 241 30.83 -43.45 13.62
C VAL A 241 29.52 -43.81 14.37
N GLY A 242 28.44 -44.16 13.63
CA GLY A 242 27.13 -44.49 14.19
C GLY A 242 26.32 -43.29 14.68
N GLY A 243 26.72 -42.09 14.32
CA GLY A 243 26.00 -40.85 14.65
C GLY A 243 24.63 -40.80 13.95
N LYS A 244 23.59 -40.48 14.72
CA LYS A 244 22.24 -40.23 14.20
C LYS A 244 22.03 -38.71 14.09
N VAL A 245 21.67 -38.25 12.91
CA VAL A 245 21.37 -36.86 12.67
C VAL A 245 19.96 -36.52 13.11
N PRO A 246 19.73 -35.32 13.64
CA PRO A 246 18.38 -34.86 13.97
C PRO A 246 17.52 -34.84 12.72
N LYS A 247 16.32 -35.44 12.80
CA LYS A 247 15.36 -35.45 11.71
C LYS A 247 14.73 -34.07 11.52
N GLY A 248 14.57 -33.36 12.62
CA GLY A 248 13.94 -32.05 12.63
C GLY A 248 14.60 -31.07 13.56
N VAL A 249 14.63 -29.83 13.13
CA VAL A 249 15.19 -28.68 13.86
C VAL A 249 14.13 -27.63 14.03
N LEU A 250 13.88 -27.19 15.24
CA LEU A 250 12.95 -26.14 15.57
C LEU A 250 13.71 -24.85 15.91
N LEU A 251 13.55 -23.81 15.09
CA LEU A 251 14.06 -22.47 15.36
C LEU A 251 13.03 -21.68 16.16
N MET A 252 13.40 -21.26 17.35
CA MET A 252 12.53 -20.56 18.30
C MET A 252 13.06 -19.16 18.58
N GLY A 253 12.20 -18.21 18.90
CA GLY A 253 12.61 -16.87 19.35
C GLY A 253 11.67 -15.77 18.91
N PRO A 254 11.92 -14.53 19.36
CA PRO A 254 11.08 -13.38 19.02
C PRO A 254 10.94 -13.14 17.51
N PRO A 255 9.89 -12.43 17.06
CA PRO A 255 9.76 -12.07 15.65
C PRO A 255 10.90 -11.14 15.21
N GLY A 256 11.33 -11.26 13.96
CA GLY A 256 12.36 -10.38 13.40
C GLY A 256 13.81 -10.75 13.72
N THR A 257 14.07 -11.81 14.50
CA THR A 257 15.44 -12.24 14.89
C THR A 257 16.20 -12.95 13.77
N GLY A 258 15.56 -13.25 12.63
CA GLY A 258 16.24 -13.80 11.46
C GLY A 258 16.15 -15.32 11.31
N LYS A 259 15.21 -16.00 11.98
CA LYS A 259 15.00 -17.46 11.88
C LYS A 259 14.92 -18.00 10.45
N THR A 260 14.09 -17.39 9.63
CA THR A 260 13.95 -17.73 8.19
C THR A 260 15.23 -17.44 7.41
N LEU A 261 15.95 -16.37 7.77
CA LEU A 261 17.24 -16.02 7.14
C LEU A 261 18.31 -17.05 7.50
N LEU A 262 18.38 -17.48 8.76
CA LEU A 262 19.30 -18.52 9.23
C LEU A 262 19.05 -19.85 8.51
N ALA A 263 17.79 -20.28 8.38
CA ALA A 263 17.43 -21.49 7.64
C ALA A 263 17.88 -21.44 6.16
N LYS A 264 17.72 -20.29 5.51
CA LYS A 264 18.23 -20.07 4.14
C LYS A 264 19.76 -20.10 4.09
N ALA A 265 20.43 -19.53 5.09
CA ALA A 265 21.88 -19.51 5.17
C ALA A 265 22.47 -20.91 5.36
N ILE A 266 21.81 -21.78 6.16
CA ILE A 266 22.18 -23.19 6.34
C ILE A 266 22.13 -23.91 4.98
N ALA A 267 21.05 -23.74 4.23
CA ALA A 267 20.91 -24.34 2.90
C ALA A 267 21.97 -23.83 1.90
N GLY A 268 22.24 -22.51 1.92
CA GLY A 268 23.27 -21.90 1.07
C GLY A 268 24.69 -22.32 1.45
N GLU A 269 24.98 -22.49 2.75
CA GLU A 269 26.28 -22.94 3.23
C GLU A 269 26.51 -24.43 2.93
N ALA A 270 25.45 -25.24 3.08
CA ALA A 270 25.49 -26.68 2.73
C ALA A 270 25.38 -26.92 1.21
N ASN A 271 25.02 -25.92 0.42
CA ASN A 271 24.77 -26.01 -1.02
C ASN A 271 23.74 -27.08 -1.41
N VAL A 272 22.60 -27.10 -0.66
CA VAL A 272 21.49 -28.02 -0.88
C VAL A 272 20.22 -27.28 -1.31
N ALA A 273 19.26 -28.01 -1.86
CA ALA A 273 17.97 -27.44 -2.24
C ALA A 273 17.18 -26.99 -0.99
N PHE A 274 16.45 -25.88 -1.10
CA PHE A 274 15.65 -25.30 -0.02
C PHE A 274 14.18 -25.20 -0.44
N PHE A 275 13.32 -25.89 0.29
CA PHE A 275 11.87 -25.82 0.12
C PHE A 275 11.29 -25.00 1.27
N SER A 276 10.54 -23.95 0.97
CA SER A 276 9.94 -23.10 1.99
C SER A 276 8.43 -23.00 1.80
N ILE A 277 7.72 -23.16 2.90
CA ILE A 277 6.27 -23.00 2.98
C ILE A 277 5.90 -22.33 4.31
N SER A 278 4.81 -21.58 4.35
CA SER A 278 4.27 -21.08 5.61
C SER A 278 3.28 -22.09 6.21
N GLY A 279 3.28 -22.23 7.53
CA GLY A 279 2.28 -23.04 8.25
C GLY A 279 0.85 -22.62 7.92
N SER A 280 0.64 -21.33 7.65
CA SER A 280 -0.66 -20.80 7.23
C SER A 280 -1.14 -21.35 5.87
N ASP A 281 -0.24 -21.74 4.97
CA ASP A 281 -0.58 -22.30 3.65
C ASP A 281 -1.24 -23.70 3.73
N PHE A 282 -1.16 -24.33 4.89
CA PHE A 282 -1.82 -25.62 5.14
C PHE A 282 -3.22 -25.48 5.73
N VAL A 283 -3.58 -24.28 6.22
CA VAL A 283 -4.89 -24.03 6.79
C VAL A 283 -5.88 -23.72 5.67
N GLU A 284 -6.79 -24.68 5.40
CA GLU A 284 -7.79 -24.56 4.34
C GLU A 284 -9.19 -24.83 4.90
N MET A 285 -10.21 -24.39 4.18
CA MET A 285 -11.61 -24.62 4.57
C MET A 285 -12.09 -26.05 4.30
N PHE A 286 -11.41 -26.78 3.42
CA PHE A 286 -11.81 -28.13 3.02
C PHE A 286 -10.98 -29.19 3.76
N VAL A 287 -11.67 -30.08 4.45
CA VAL A 287 -11.06 -31.14 5.23
C VAL A 287 -10.20 -32.06 4.34
N GLY A 288 -8.96 -32.31 4.79
CA GLY A 288 -8.00 -33.19 4.14
C GLY A 288 -7.13 -32.55 3.05
N VAL A 289 -7.38 -31.31 2.62
CA VAL A 289 -6.54 -30.62 1.63
C VAL A 289 -5.19 -30.28 2.23
N GLY A 290 -5.14 -29.76 3.46
CA GLY A 290 -3.91 -29.48 4.18
C GLY A 290 -3.04 -30.74 4.36
N ALA A 291 -3.64 -31.85 4.77
CA ALA A 291 -2.96 -33.13 4.91
C ALA A 291 -2.41 -33.68 3.57
N SER A 292 -3.12 -33.44 2.46
CA SER A 292 -2.64 -33.82 1.12
C SER A 292 -1.43 -32.97 0.70
N ARG A 293 -1.44 -31.66 0.98
CA ARG A 293 -0.30 -30.78 0.70
C ARG A 293 0.93 -31.13 1.52
N VAL A 294 0.75 -31.50 2.78
CA VAL A 294 1.84 -32.00 3.61
C VAL A 294 2.49 -33.21 2.95
N ARG A 295 1.73 -34.24 2.58
CA ARG A 295 2.26 -35.43 1.92
C ARG A 295 2.96 -35.12 0.62
N ASP A 296 2.38 -34.30 -0.26
CA ASP A 296 2.99 -33.88 -1.52
C ASP A 296 4.32 -33.15 -1.29
N MET A 297 4.39 -32.24 -0.31
CA MET A 297 5.60 -31.51 0.03
C MET A 297 6.72 -32.44 0.53
N PHE A 298 6.39 -33.38 1.43
CA PHE A 298 7.34 -34.37 1.91
C PHE A 298 7.83 -35.31 0.80
N GLU A 299 6.95 -35.72 -0.10
CA GLU A 299 7.31 -36.50 -1.29
C GLU A 299 8.26 -35.73 -2.23
N GLN A 300 7.99 -34.43 -2.45
CA GLN A 300 8.86 -33.57 -3.26
C GLN A 300 10.23 -33.42 -2.59
N ALA A 301 10.31 -33.24 -1.26
CA ALA A 301 11.56 -33.18 -0.54
C ALA A 301 12.35 -34.49 -0.68
N LYS A 302 11.70 -35.65 -0.52
CA LYS A 302 12.33 -36.97 -0.71
C LYS A 302 12.93 -37.14 -2.12
N LYS A 303 12.24 -36.66 -3.14
CA LYS A 303 12.73 -36.73 -4.55
C LYS A 303 13.94 -35.83 -4.83
N ASN A 304 14.12 -34.78 -4.02
CA ASN A 304 15.19 -33.79 -4.21
C ASN A 304 16.26 -33.83 -3.12
N ALA A 305 16.38 -34.93 -2.41
CA ALA A 305 17.43 -35.11 -1.40
C ALA A 305 18.85 -35.09 -2.01
N PRO A 306 19.85 -34.46 -1.35
CA PRO A 306 19.77 -33.82 -0.05
C PRO A 306 19.14 -32.41 -0.12
N CYS A 307 18.24 -32.10 0.81
CA CYS A 307 17.54 -30.83 0.86
C CYS A 307 17.10 -30.45 2.27
N ILE A 308 16.77 -29.16 2.45
CA ILE A 308 16.13 -28.65 3.64
C ILE A 308 14.66 -28.35 3.31
N LEU A 309 13.77 -28.86 4.14
CA LEU A 309 12.35 -28.57 4.12
C LEU A 309 12.04 -27.61 5.26
N PHE A 310 11.74 -26.37 4.95
CA PHE A 310 11.50 -25.30 5.94
C PHE A 310 10.01 -24.94 6.03
N ILE A 311 9.48 -24.99 7.26
CA ILE A 311 8.10 -24.62 7.57
C ILE A 311 8.16 -23.39 8.47
N ASP A 312 7.79 -22.25 7.94
CA ASP A 312 7.69 -21.00 8.72
C ASP A 312 6.35 -20.94 9.47
N GLU A 313 6.32 -20.26 10.60
CA GLU A 313 5.09 -20.08 11.41
C GLU A 313 4.38 -21.43 11.71
N ILE A 314 5.11 -22.44 12.14
CA ILE A 314 4.55 -23.77 12.40
C ILE A 314 3.42 -23.75 13.43
N ASP A 315 3.37 -22.75 14.28
CA ASP A 315 2.31 -22.53 15.27
C ASP A 315 0.93 -22.29 14.65
N ALA A 316 0.85 -21.98 13.36
CA ALA A 316 -0.44 -21.90 12.64
C ALA A 316 -1.18 -23.25 12.60
N ILE A 317 -0.44 -24.37 12.54
CA ILE A 317 -0.99 -25.73 12.47
C ILE A 317 -0.65 -26.57 13.70
N GLY A 318 0.46 -26.27 14.37
CA GLY A 318 1.04 -27.06 15.45
C GLY A 318 0.51 -26.75 16.85
N ARG A 319 -0.62 -26.08 17.01
CA ARG A 319 -1.16 -25.70 18.32
C ARG A 319 -1.69 -26.90 19.11
N THR A 320 -1.57 -26.84 20.44
CA THR A 320 -2.16 -27.78 21.39
C THR A 320 -3.66 -27.95 21.18
N ARG A 321 -4.13 -29.16 21.38
CA ARG A 321 -5.53 -29.57 21.21
C ARG A 321 -6.44 -28.89 22.22
N PHE A 322 -7.41 -28.15 21.76
CA PHE A 322 -8.47 -27.59 22.62
C PHE A 322 -9.69 -28.52 22.62
N THR A 323 -10.11 -28.99 23.78
CA THR A 323 -11.37 -29.70 24.00
C THR A 323 -12.55 -28.73 24.07
N GLY A 324 -12.72 -27.86 23.08
CA GLY A 324 -13.80 -26.88 23.00
C GLY A 324 -14.77 -27.15 21.84
N ILE A 325 -16.06 -26.97 22.09
CA ILE A 325 -17.17 -27.17 21.14
C ILE A 325 -17.06 -26.14 20.01
N GLY A 326 -16.50 -26.53 18.83
CA GLY A 326 -16.48 -25.68 17.65
C GLY A 326 -15.84 -26.37 16.45
N GLY A 327 -16.64 -26.67 15.44
CA GLY A 327 -16.35 -27.54 14.27
C GLY A 327 -15.31 -27.04 13.25
N GLY A 328 -14.36 -26.14 13.65
CA GLY A 328 -13.29 -25.67 12.76
C GLY A 328 -11.90 -26.22 13.06
N HIS A 329 -11.78 -27.15 13.99
CA HIS A 329 -10.49 -27.65 14.48
C HIS A 329 -10.04 -28.97 13.81
N ASP A 330 -10.98 -29.75 13.24
CA ASP A 330 -10.69 -31.09 12.70
C ASP A 330 -9.70 -31.07 11.52
N GLU A 331 -9.68 -30.03 10.73
CA GLU A 331 -8.78 -29.93 9.58
C GLU A 331 -7.33 -29.69 10.01
N ARG A 332 -7.12 -28.80 10.99
CA ARG A 332 -5.77 -28.52 11.53
C ARG A 332 -5.17 -29.75 12.21
N GLU A 333 -5.98 -30.48 12.97
CA GLU A 333 -5.54 -31.71 13.60
C GLU A 333 -5.18 -32.79 12.58
N GLN A 334 -5.96 -32.95 11.51
CA GLN A 334 -5.64 -33.88 10.44
C GLN A 334 -4.34 -33.51 9.73
N THR A 335 -4.12 -32.22 9.52
CA THR A 335 -2.89 -31.71 8.91
C THR A 335 -1.69 -31.93 9.83
N LEU A 336 -1.81 -31.63 11.13
CA LEU A 336 -0.79 -31.92 12.13
C LEU A 336 -0.47 -33.41 12.19
N ASN A 337 -1.49 -34.27 12.26
CA ASN A 337 -1.29 -35.71 12.28
C ASN A 337 -0.62 -36.23 11.01
N ALA A 338 -0.96 -35.69 9.83
CA ALA A 338 -0.27 -36.03 8.59
C ALA A 338 1.22 -35.65 8.66
N MET A 339 1.54 -34.46 9.20
CA MET A 339 2.93 -34.02 9.39
C MET A 339 3.69 -34.94 10.35
N LEU A 340 3.09 -35.29 11.49
CA LEU A 340 3.72 -36.20 12.46
C LEU A 340 4.00 -37.57 11.83
N VAL A 341 3.07 -38.12 11.05
CA VAL A 341 3.23 -39.40 10.34
C VAL A 341 4.35 -39.32 9.30
N GLU A 342 4.40 -38.24 8.51
CA GLU A 342 5.46 -38.08 7.51
C GLU A 342 6.82 -37.92 8.16
N MET A 343 6.94 -37.21 9.29
CA MET A 343 8.18 -37.06 10.05
C MET A 343 8.64 -38.40 10.67
N ASP A 344 7.70 -39.17 11.24
CA ASP A 344 8.01 -40.50 11.80
C ASP A 344 8.42 -41.50 10.71
N GLY A 345 7.87 -41.34 9.49
CA GLY A 345 8.17 -42.15 8.30
C GLY A 345 9.52 -41.86 7.61
N PHE A 346 10.29 -40.88 8.09
CA PHE A 346 11.65 -40.67 7.59
C PHE A 346 12.60 -41.73 8.14
N GLU A 347 13.29 -42.46 7.27
CA GLU A 347 14.47 -43.21 7.65
C GLU A 347 15.62 -42.22 7.92
N GLY A 348 16.43 -42.47 8.94
CA GLY A 348 17.48 -41.57 9.42
C GLY A 348 18.51 -41.10 8.38
N ASN A 349 18.54 -41.73 7.21
CA ASN A 349 19.50 -41.48 6.13
C ASN A 349 18.86 -40.91 4.85
N SER A 350 17.66 -40.38 4.93
CA SER A 350 16.94 -39.87 3.73
C SER A 350 17.57 -38.60 3.12
N GLY A 351 18.56 -37.98 3.78
CA GLY A 351 19.18 -36.74 3.34
C GLY A 351 18.26 -35.52 3.35
N VAL A 352 17.07 -35.62 3.95
CA VAL A 352 16.13 -34.52 4.12
C VAL A 352 16.11 -34.09 5.59
N ILE A 353 16.36 -32.80 5.83
CA ILE A 353 16.24 -32.19 7.16
C ILE A 353 14.99 -31.30 7.16
N VAL A 354 14.08 -31.59 8.10
CA VAL A 354 12.90 -30.74 8.31
C VAL A 354 13.27 -29.65 9.30
N MET A 355 13.13 -28.38 8.90
CA MET A 355 13.32 -27.25 9.78
C MET A 355 12.00 -26.52 9.95
N ALA A 356 11.69 -26.08 11.16
CA ALA A 356 10.53 -25.24 11.40
C ALA A 356 10.91 -24.00 12.19
N ALA A 357 10.17 -22.93 12.01
CA ALA A 357 10.30 -21.72 12.80
C ALA A 357 8.98 -21.36 13.50
N THR A 358 9.11 -20.88 14.74
CA THR A 358 7.98 -20.36 15.52
C THR A 358 8.41 -19.18 16.36
N ASN A 359 7.47 -18.26 16.58
CA ASN A 359 7.61 -17.17 17.54
C ASN A 359 7.00 -17.55 18.91
N ARG A 360 6.26 -18.68 18.97
CA ARG A 360 5.47 -19.08 20.13
C ARG A 360 5.61 -20.55 20.40
N VAL A 361 6.61 -20.90 21.19
CA VAL A 361 6.86 -22.30 21.62
C VAL A 361 5.78 -22.80 22.58
N ASP A 362 5.24 -21.90 23.40
CA ASP A 362 4.23 -22.12 24.43
C ASP A 362 2.92 -22.73 23.89
N VAL A 363 2.60 -22.46 22.66
CA VAL A 363 1.35 -22.94 22.03
C VAL A 363 1.50 -24.24 21.24
N LEU A 364 2.75 -24.71 21.02
CA LEU A 364 3.00 -25.91 20.21
C LEU A 364 2.55 -27.19 20.91
N ASP A 365 2.03 -28.14 20.13
CA ASP A 365 1.70 -29.48 20.63
C ASP A 365 3.00 -30.19 21.03
N PRO A 366 3.13 -30.70 22.29
CA PRO A 366 4.29 -31.44 22.75
C PRO A 366 4.66 -32.65 21.88
N ALA A 367 3.71 -33.14 21.09
CA ALA A 367 3.97 -34.25 20.16
C ALA A 367 4.97 -33.85 19.06
N LEU A 368 5.07 -32.56 18.69
CA LEU A 368 6.04 -32.06 17.71
C LEU A 368 7.48 -32.07 18.21
N THR A 369 7.69 -31.86 19.52
CA THR A 369 9.01 -31.73 20.14
C THR A 369 9.54 -33.06 20.72
N ARG A 370 8.81 -34.19 20.49
CA ARG A 370 9.27 -35.50 20.89
C ARG A 370 10.48 -35.97 20.07
N PRO A 371 11.41 -36.75 20.70
CA PRO A 371 12.55 -37.33 19.99
C PRO A 371 12.13 -38.06 18.71
N GLY A 372 12.87 -37.85 17.63
CA GLY A 372 12.57 -38.36 16.28
C GLY A 372 11.71 -37.48 15.42
N ARG A 373 11.30 -36.29 15.91
CA ARG A 373 10.58 -35.23 15.18
C ARG A 373 11.41 -33.95 15.21
N PHE A 374 10.95 -32.88 15.90
CA PHE A 374 11.79 -31.70 16.14
C PHE A 374 12.59 -31.93 17.43
N ASP A 375 13.57 -32.78 17.31
CA ASP A 375 14.41 -33.23 18.46
C ASP A 375 15.54 -32.26 18.77
N ARG A 376 15.91 -31.35 17.88
CA ARG A 376 16.81 -30.26 18.15
C ARG A 376 16.05 -28.91 18.14
N GLN A 377 16.17 -28.20 19.27
CA GLN A 377 15.56 -26.90 19.46
C GLN A 377 16.66 -25.86 19.56
N ILE A 378 16.64 -24.86 18.72
CA ILE A 378 17.64 -23.79 18.63
C ILE A 378 16.97 -22.47 18.91
N VAL A 379 17.46 -21.77 19.91
CA VAL A 379 16.95 -20.47 20.31
C VAL A 379 17.67 -19.38 19.52
N VAL A 380 16.90 -18.53 18.85
CA VAL A 380 17.40 -17.36 18.13
C VAL A 380 16.90 -16.13 18.85
N ASP A 381 17.63 -15.71 19.87
CA ASP A 381 17.27 -14.59 20.73
C ASP A 381 17.49 -13.22 20.07
N LEU A 382 17.09 -12.18 20.79
CA LEU A 382 17.41 -10.80 20.41
C LEU A 382 18.92 -10.58 20.46
N PRO A 383 19.50 -9.81 19.52
CA PRO A 383 20.94 -9.62 19.45
C PRO A 383 21.47 -8.77 20.62
N THR A 384 22.65 -9.14 21.13
CA THR A 384 23.46 -8.32 22.05
C THR A 384 23.91 -7.02 21.40
N VAL A 385 24.50 -6.08 22.15
CA VAL A 385 25.05 -4.84 21.57
C VAL A 385 26.02 -5.13 20.43
N GLU A 386 26.93 -6.08 20.61
CA GLU A 386 27.88 -6.52 19.57
C GLU A 386 27.16 -7.10 18.36
N GLY A 387 26.16 -7.93 18.60
CA GLY A 387 25.29 -8.49 17.57
C GLY A 387 24.54 -7.39 16.80
N ARG A 388 24.01 -6.38 17.49
CA ARG A 388 23.35 -5.24 16.84
C ARG A 388 24.31 -4.43 15.98
N VAL A 389 25.54 -4.20 16.44
CA VAL A 389 26.60 -3.56 15.62
C VAL A 389 26.88 -4.37 14.36
N ALA A 390 27.02 -5.69 14.49
CA ALA A 390 27.27 -6.56 13.35
C ALA A 390 26.11 -6.56 12.35
N ILE A 391 24.86 -6.59 12.81
CA ILE A 391 23.66 -6.50 11.97
C ILE A 391 23.60 -5.14 11.27
N LEU A 392 23.82 -4.05 12.00
CA LEU A 392 23.85 -2.70 11.41
C LEU A 392 24.92 -2.60 10.32
N LYS A 393 26.12 -3.15 10.50
CA LYS A 393 27.18 -3.17 9.49
C LYS A 393 26.76 -3.92 8.23
N VAL A 394 26.07 -5.06 8.35
CA VAL A 394 25.56 -5.83 7.20
C VAL A 394 24.53 -5.03 6.40
N HIS A 395 23.61 -4.36 7.07
CA HIS A 395 22.57 -3.56 6.40
C HIS A 395 23.12 -2.22 5.88
N ALA A 396 24.08 -1.61 6.60
CA ALA A 396 24.75 -0.37 6.22
C ALA A 396 25.52 -0.48 4.88
N ALA A 397 25.99 -1.67 4.52
CA ALA A 397 26.65 -1.90 3.23
C ALA A 397 25.78 -1.52 2.01
N LYS A 398 24.47 -1.41 2.19
CA LYS A 398 23.50 -1.04 1.15
C LYS A 398 23.10 0.44 1.19
N VAL A 399 23.53 1.18 2.21
CA VAL A 399 23.12 2.57 2.48
C VAL A 399 24.36 3.46 2.46
N LYS A 400 24.27 4.66 1.91
CA LYS A 400 25.36 5.62 1.93
C LYS A 400 25.34 6.39 3.25
N LEU A 401 26.19 5.99 4.18
CA LEU A 401 26.36 6.67 5.48
C LEU A 401 27.32 7.85 5.36
N GLY A 402 27.13 8.87 6.19
CA GLY A 402 28.06 9.94 6.47
C GLY A 402 29.22 9.45 7.34
N GLU A 403 30.29 10.24 7.42
CA GLU A 403 31.46 9.95 8.25
C GLU A 403 31.19 10.18 9.75
N ASP A 404 30.12 10.91 10.05
CA ASP A 404 29.63 11.26 11.39
C ASP A 404 28.82 10.14 12.05
N VAL A 405 28.45 9.08 11.30
CA VAL A 405 27.57 8.01 11.80
C VAL A 405 28.36 6.99 12.61
N ASP A 406 28.10 6.97 13.90
CA ASP A 406 28.63 5.95 14.83
C ASP A 406 27.60 4.82 15.02
N LEU A 407 27.85 3.67 14.37
CA LEU A 407 27.00 2.48 14.49
C LEU A 407 27.03 1.84 15.87
N GLU A 408 28.08 2.00 16.65
CA GLU A 408 28.17 1.47 18.01
C GLU A 408 27.26 2.26 18.95
N ARG A 409 27.26 3.60 18.82
CA ARG A 409 26.34 4.46 19.56
C ARG A 409 24.88 4.16 19.21
N VAL A 410 24.59 3.96 17.93
CA VAL A 410 23.24 3.56 17.46
C VAL A 410 22.84 2.20 18.05
N ALA A 411 23.74 1.21 18.06
CA ALA A 411 23.48 -0.11 18.61
C ALA A 411 23.20 -0.07 20.12
N ARG A 412 23.95 0.74 20.88
CA ARG A 412 23.68 0.97 22.31
C ARG A 412 22.32 1.63 22.54
N GLY A 413 21.94 2.56 21.65
CA GLY A 413 20.66 3.26 21.72
C GLY A 413 19.43 2.45 21.25
N THR A 414 19.61 1.17 20.89
CA THR A 414 18.55 0.30 20.41
C THR A 414 18.42 -1.01 21.20
N PRO A 415 18.32 -0.96 22.55
CA PRO A 415 18.13 -2.16 23.34
C PRO A 415 16.82 -2.85 22.96
N GLY A 416 16.85 -4.18 22.86
CA GLY A 416 15.67 -4.98 22.53
C GLY A 416 15.24 -4.95 21.06
N PHE A 417 15.99 -4.30 20.17
CA PHE A 417 15.70 -4.33 18.73
C PHE A 417 16.08 -5.67 18.14
N SER A 418 15.18 -6.20 17.32
CA SER A 418 15.47 -7.35 16.47
C SER A 418 16.27 -6.95 15.22
N GLY A 419 16.80 -7.92 14.49
CA GLY A 419 17.45 -7.65 13.21
C GLY A 419 16.57 -6.94 12.18
N ALA A 420 15.27 -7.23 12.20
CA ALA A 420 14.29 -6.56 11.34
C ALA A 420 14.09 -5.08 11.74
N ASP A 421 14.06 -4.78 13.04
CA ASP A 421 13.93 -3.39 13.54
C ASP A 421 15.15 -2.57 13.17
N LEU A 422 16.35 -3.13 13.28
CA LEU A 422 17.61 -2.49 12.88
C LEU A 422 17.69 -2.23 11.38
N ALA A 423 17.21 -3.19 10.57
CA ALA A 423 17.12 -2.99 9.12
C ALA A 423 16.11 -1.87 8.78
N ASN A 424 14.98 -1.84 9.46
CA ASN A 424 13.97 -0.80 9.31
C ASN A 424 14.51 0.58 9.75
N LEU A 425 15.26 0.65 10.85
CA LEU A 425 15.90 1.86 11.32
C LEU A 425 16.80 2.50 10.25
N LEU A 426 17.68 1.72 9.64
CA LEU A 426 18.54 2.19 8.54
C LEU A 426 17.75 2.63 7.31
N ASN A 427 16.67 1.92 6.98
CA ASN A 427 15.80 2.29 5.87
C ASN A 427 15.06 3.60 6.16
N GLU A 428 14.55 3.79 7.37
CA GLU A 428 13.89 5.04 7.78
C GLU A 428 14.86 6.23 7.78
N ALA A 429 16.10 6.03 8.24
CA ALA A 429 17.14 7.06 8.18
C ALA A 429 17.48 7.43 6.72
N ALA A 430 17.56 6.44 5.82
CA ALA A 430 17.77 6.71 4.39
C ALA A 430 16.59 7.46 3.76
N LEU A 431 15.35 7.16 4.15
CA LEU A 431 14.16 7.88 3.70
C LEU A 431 14.13 9.32 4.22
N LEU A 432 14.57 9.56 5.47
CA LEU A 432 14.70 10.91 6.03
C LEU A 432 15.72 11.73 5.24
N ALA A 433 16.92 11.20 5.03
CA ALA A 433 17.96 11.87 4.23
C ALA A 433 17.49 12.18 2.80
N ALA A 434 16.79 11.21 2.16
CA ALA A 434 16.26 11.40 0.81
C ALA A 434 15.17 12.49 0.75
N ARG A 435 14.30 12.57 1.76
CA ARG A 435 13.27 13.61 1.87
C ARG A 435 13.90 15.01 1.95
N GLU A 436 15.02 15.13 2.64
CA GLU A 436 15.79 16.38 2.77
C GLU A 436 16.79 16.57 1.62
N ARG A 437 16.66 15.75 0.54
CA ARG A 437 17.52 15.80 -0.65
C ARG A 437 19.01 15.64 -0.37
N ARG A 438 19.37 15.02 0.75
CA ARG A 438 20.76 14.66 1.05
C ARG A 438 21.13 13.33 0.39
N THR A 439 22.39 13.16 0.05
CA THR A 439 22.93 11.98 -0.64
C THR A 439 23.57 10.97 0.31
N LYS A 440 23.75 11.34 1.58
CA LYS A 440 24.31 10.52 2.66
C LYS A 440 23.41 10.64 3.89
N VAL A 441 23.31 9.58 4.66
CA VAL A 441 22.63 9.55 5.95
C VAL A 441 23.57 10.10 7.03
N THR A 442 23.11 11.03 7.83
CA THR A 442 23.85 11.62 8.96
C THR A 442 23.52 10.91 10.27
N HIS A 443 24.31 11.18 11.32
CA HIS A 443 23.99 10.67 12.66
C HIS A 443 22.64 11.19 13.18
N ALA A 444 22.29 12.45 12.87
CA ALA A 444 20.98 13.01 13.21
C ALA A 444 19.81 12.25 12.56
N ASP A 445 19.96 11.78 11.30
CA ASP A 445 18.94 10.95 10.66
C ASP A 445 18.76 9.61 11.36
N MET A 446 19.85 9.02 11.84
CA MET A 446 19.81 7.77 12.59
C MET A 446 19.08 7.94 13.93
N GLU A 447 19.35 9.03 14.65
CA GLU A 447 18.65 9.36 15.88
C GLU A 447 17.16 9.60 15.66
N GLU A 448 16.79 10.41 14.66
CA GLU A 448 15.38 10.68 14.32
C GLU A 448 14.66 9.41 13.84
N ALA A 449 15.34 8.57 13.06
CA ALA A 449 14.79 7.29 12.62
C ALA A 449 14.56 6.34 13.81
N ARG A 450 15.49 6.30 14.79
CA ARG A 450 15.34 5.51 16.01
C ARG A 450 14.11 5.98 16.79
N ASP A 451 14.00 7.28 17.01
CA ASP A 451 12.89 7.86 17.73
C ASP A 451 11.55 7.59 17.03
N LYS A 452 11.54 7.66 15.70
CA LYS A 452 10.37 7.34 14.89
C LYS A 452 9.95 5.87 15.02
N VAL A 453 10.91 4.95 15.07
CA VAL A 453 10.64 3.51 15.23
C VAL A 453 10.15 3.20 16.65
N LEU A 454 10.72 3.82 17.68
CA LEU A 454 10.36 3.58 19.09
C LEU A 454 9.01 4.21 19.47
N TRP A 455 8.81 5.49 19.14
CA TRP A 455 7.67 6.27 19.64
C TRP A 455 6.74 6.76 18.56
N GLY A 456 7.09 6.59 17.28
CA GLY A 456 6.33 7.07 16.16
C GLY A 456 6.76 8.46 15.69
N ARG A 457 6.05 8.99 14.69
CA ARG A 457 6.37 10.26 14.05
C ARG A 457 6.10 11.45 14.98
N GLU A 458 6.96 12.46 14.93
CA GLU A 458 6.77 13.75 15.54
C GLU A 458 5.45 14.41 15.07
N ARG A 459 4.67 14.97 16.02
CA ARG A 459 3.39 15.62 15.74
C ARG A 459 3.54 17.14 15.66
N ARG A 460 4.18 17.64 14.63
CA ARG A 460 4.39 19.09 14.40
C ARG A 460 3.09 19.89 14.23
N SER A 461 1.99 19.24 13.86
CA SER A 461 0.69 19.90 13.69
C SER A 461 -0.08 20.09 15.00
N HIS A 462 0.37 19.49 16.10
CA HIS A 462 -0.26 19.60 17.40
C HIS A 462 0.39 20.74 18.18
N THR A 463 -0.13 21.96 18.01
CA THR A 463 0.30 23.10 18.83
C THR A 463 -0.16 22.86 20.26
N MET A 464 0.74 22.44 21.16
CA MET A 464 0.45 22.33 22.58
C MET A 464 0.20 23.72 23.15
N ALA A 465 -0.81 23.86 24.00
CA ALA A 465 -0.99 25.08 24.75
C ALA A 465 0.21 25.31 25.68
N ASP A 466 0.59 26.56 25.91
CA ASP A 466 1.75 26.89 26.77
C ASP A 466 1.67 26.24 28.16
N ARG A 467 0.45 26.10 28.69
CA ARG A 467 0.22 25.39 29.95
C ARG A 467 0.64 23.92 29.85
N ASP A 468 0.19 23.21 28.80
CA ASP A 468 0.46 21.78 28.64
C ASP A 468 1.95 21.54 28.34
N ARG A 469 2.58 22.43 27.59
CA ARG A 469 4.00 22.43 27.32
C ARG A 469 4.83 22.57 28.59
N ARG A 470 4.42 23.47 29.49
CA ARG A 470 5.05 23.63 30.82
C ARG A 470 4.84 22.39 31.69
N ILE A 471 3.63 21.85 31.75
CA ILE A 471 3.34 20.62 32.52
C ILE A 471 4.22 19.47 32.04
N THR A 472 4.35 19.30 30.72
CA THR A 472 5.24 18.27 30.12
C THR A 472 6.70 18.53 30.49
N ALA A 473 7.17 19.76 30.45
CA ALA A 473 8.56 20.08 30.82
C ALA A 473 8.85 19.78 32.30
N TRP A 474 7.89 20.03 33.20
CA TRP A 474 8.02 19.62 34.61
C TRP A 474 8.02 18.11 34.76
N HIS A 475 7.15 17.39 34.05
CA HIS A 475 7.07 15.94 34.06
C HIS A 475 8.38 15.30 33.64
N GLU A 476 8.85 15.63 32.42
CA GLU A 476 10.12 15.09 31.88
C GLU A 476 11.34 15.56 32.67
N GLY A 477 11.31 16.81 33.15
CA GLY A 477 12.33 17.35 34.03
C GLY A 477 12.41 16.59 35.35
N GLY A 478 11.27 16.16 35.91
CA GLY A 478 11.21 15.33 37.13
C GLY A 478 11.85 13.97 36.91
N HIS A 479 11.55 13.28 35.83
CA HIS A 479 12.21 12.01 35.47
C HIS A 479 13.72 12.20 35.30
N ALA A 480 14.14 13.22 34.55
CA ALA A 480 15.55 13.49 34.28
C ALA A 480 16.32 13.84 35.54
N LEU A 481 15.76 14.66 36.44
CA LEU A 481 16.38 15.01 37.71
C LEU A 481 16.61 13.78 38.60
N ALA A 482 15.59 12.94 38.77
CA ALA A 482 15.69 11.70 39.52
C ALA A 482 16.69 10.75 38.88
N GLN A 483 16.70 10.63 37.55
CA GLN A 483 17.61 9.77 36.81
C GLN A 483 19.07 10.14 37.03
N VAL A 484 19.41 11.42 37.08
CA VAL A 484 20.79 11.90 37.24
C VAL A 484 21.26 11.83 38.70
N LEU A 485 20.36 12.02 39.67
CA LEU A 485 20.74 12.08 41.10
C LEU A 485 20.78 10.72 41.79
N LEU A 486 20.14 9.68 41.21
CA LEU A 486 20.16 8.33 41.78
C LEU A 486 21.40 7.56 41.30
N GLU A 487 21.97 6.76 42.19
CA GLU A 487 23.25 6.08 41.97
C GLU A 487 23.15 4.89 41.00
N HIS A 488 21.98 4.18 41.01
CA HIS A 488 21.81 2.93 40.28
C HIS A 488 20.89 3.05 39.07
N THR A 489 20.99 4.19 38.38
CA THR A 489 20.21 4.48 37.17
C THR A 489 21.11 4.42 35.93
N GLU A 490 20.47 4.19 34.76
CA GLU A 490 21.18 4.22 33.49
C GLU A 490 21.49 5.69 33.09
N PRO A 491 22.61 5.95 32.36
CA PRO A 491 22.96 7.30 31.93
C PRO A 491 21.83 7.94 31.08
N LEU A 492 21.60 9.21 31.30
CA LEU A 492 20.63 9.99 30.56
C LEU A 492 21.14 10.25 29.14
N HIS A 493 20.32 9.97 28.14
CA HIS A 493 20.65 10.22 26.73
C HIS A 493 20.12 11.56 26.25
N LYS A 494 18.81 11.76 26.36
CA LYS A 494 18.15 13.02 26.02
C LYS A 494 16.79 13.16 26.70
N VAL A 495 16.35 14.42 26.81
CA VAL A 495 15.01 14.77 27.30
C VAL A 495 14.34 15.63 26.25
N THR A 496 13.09 15.30 25.89
CA THR A 496 12.34 16.07 24.90
C THR A 496 10.91 16.33 25.37
N ILE A 497 10.41 17.52 25.06
CA ILE A 497 9.02 17.92 25.30
C ILE A 497 8.22 17.97 23.99
N ILE A 498 8.79 17.47 22.89
CA ILE A 498 8.13 17.39 21.58
C ILE A 498 7.23 16.16 21.58
N PRO A 499 5.92 16.30 21.30
CA PRO A 499 4.99 15.18 21.29
C PRO A 499 5.28 14.19 20.15
N ARG A 500 5.37 12.89 20.50
CA ARG A 500 5.57 11.80 19.55
C ARG A 500 4.56 10.69 19.79
N GLY A 501 3.90 10.22 18.74
CA GLY A 501 2.92 9.14 18.84
C GLY A 501 1.80 9.46 19.85
N ARG A 502 1.81 8.79 21.02
CA ARG A 502 0.88 9.02 22.14
C ARG A 502 1.53 9.74 23.32
N ALA A 503 2.84 9.88 23.33
CA ALA A 503 3.56 10.57 24.38
C ALA A 503 3.62 12.07 24.11
N LEU A 504 3.52 12.88 25.17
CA LEU A 504 3.63 14.33 25.10
C LEU A 504 5.09 14.80 25.21
N GLY A 505 5.94 14.00 25.85
CA GLY A 505 7.38 14.16 25.97
C GLY A 505 8.04 12.80 26.14
N ALA A 506 9.35 12.76 26.32
CA ALA A 506 10.10 11.56 26.63
C ALA A 506 11.45 11.85 27.27
N THR A 507 11.76 11.12 28.35
CA THR A 507 13.08 11.06 28.98
C THR A 507 13.74 9.74 28.59
N MET A 508 14.90 9.80 27.93
CA MET A 508 15.54 8.63 27.31
C MET A 508 16.86 8.32 28.00
N THR A 509 17.09 7.03 28.23
CA THR A 509 18.36 6.53 28.75
C THR A 509 19.17 5.85 27.64
N LEU A 510 20.48 5.79 27.81
CA LEU A 510 21.40 5.10 26.92
C LEU A 510 22.24 4.10 27.76
N PRO A 511 21.83 2.84 27.82
CA PRO A 511 22.60 1.85 28.53
C PRO A 511 24.01 1.70 27.99
N GLU A 512 25.02 1.63 28.86
CA GLU A 512 26.41 1.37 28.44
C GLU A 512 26.60 -0.05 27.92
N ARG A 513 25.83 -1.00 28.48
CA ARG A 513 25.86 -2.45 28.16
C ARG A 513 24.44 -3.04 28.24
N ASP A 514 24.25 -4.20 27.67
CA ASP A 514 23.02 -4.93 27.87
C ASP A 514 22.90 -5.40 29.33
N VAL A 515 21.79 -5.02 29.98
CA VAL A 515 21.52 -5.37 31.37
C VAL A 515 20.84 -6.72 31.43
N LEU A 516 21.58 -7.75 31.79
CA LEU A 516 21.05 -9.13 31.92
C LEU A 516 20.33 -9.36 33.24
N ASN A 517 20.85 -8.78 34.33
CA ASN A 517 20.31 -8.92 35.68
C ASN A 517 20.22 -7.55 36.34
N ARG A 518 19.10 -7.29 37.01
CA ARG A 518 18.88 -6.07 37.78
C ARG A 518 18.85 -6.40 39.27
N THR A 519 19.51 -5.60 40.06
CA THR A 519 19.50 -5.69 41.52
C THR A 519 18.24 -5.05 42.11
N GLU A 520 17.96 -5.39 43.37
CA GLU A 520 16.83 -4.78 44.09
C GLU A 520 16.98 -3.24 44.20
N SER A 521 18.22 -2.76 44.40
CA SER A 521 18.53 -1.31 44.48
C SER A 521 18.24 -0.61 43.17
N GLU A 522 18.69 -1.18 42.04
CA GLU A 522 18.37 -0.63 40.68
C GLU A 522 16.87 -0.54 40.42
N MET A 523 16.11 -1.58 40.80
CA MET A 523 14.67 -1.59 40.66
C MET A 523 13.98 -0.58 41.56
N LYS A 524 14.43 -0.39 42.78
CA LYS A 524 13.93 0.64 43.69
C LYS A 524 14.21 2.04 43.17
N ASP A 525 15.39 2.30 42.63
CA ASP A 525 15.72 3.58 42.02
C ASP A 525 14.87 3.82 40.75
N MET A 526 14.62 2.79 39.96
CA MET A 526 13.73 2.88 38.81
C MET A 526 12.28 3.21 39.21
N LEU A 527 11.77 2.67 40.34
CA LEU A 527 10.47 3.06 40.89
C LEU A 527 10.43 4.54 41.26
N VAL A 528 11.52 5.08 41.85
CA VAL A 528 11.64 6.52 42.16
C VAL A 528 11.58 7.35 40.88
N VAL A 529 12.35 6.97 39.85
CA VAL A 529 12.32 7.66 38.56
C VAL A 529 10.91 7.70 37.97
N LEU A 530 10.20 6.55 37.95
CA LEU A 530 8.84 6.46 37.41
C LEU A 530 7.82 7.32 38.20
N THR A 531 8.05 7.59 39.47
CA THR A 531 7.16 8.46 40.28
C THR A 531 7.51 9.95 40.17
N ALA A 532 8.75 10.27 39.79
CA ALA A 532 9.29 11.64 39.83
C ALA A 532 8.58 12.61 38.91
N GLY A 533 8.18 12.18 37.70
CA GLY A 533 7.42 13.03 36.75
C GLY A 533 6.10 13.54 37.35
N ARG A 534 5.34 12.64 37.93
CA ARG A 534 4.07 13.00 38.63
C ARG A 534 4.29 13.92 39.83
N ILE A 535 5.35 13.72 40.57
CA ILE A 535 5.70 14.56 41.74
C ILE A 535 6.06 15.96 41.25
N ALA A 536 6.86 16.06 40.20
CA ALA A 536 7.24 17.35 39.60
C ALA A 536 6.03 18.13 39.07
N GLU A 537 5.11 17.46 38.36
CA GLU A 537 3.83 18.07 37.94
C GLU A 537 3.06 18.66 39.13
N LYS A 538 2.94 17.90 40.22
CA LYS A 538 2.26 18.33 41.44
C LYS A 538 2.92 19.54 42.07
N CYS A 539 4.26 19.62 42.06
CA CYS A 539 5.02 20.77 42.56
C CYS A 539 4.73 22.04 41.74
N PHE A 540 4.48 21.94 40.44
CA PHE A 540 4.18 23.07 39.58
C PHE A 540 2.71 23.46 39.61
N THR A 541 1.80 22.49 39.43
CA THR A 541 0.37 22.77 39.28
C THR A 541 -0.40 22.81 40.58
N GLY A 542 0.15 22.22 41.64
CA GLY A 542 -0.58 21.94 42.92
C GLY A 542 -1.58 20.80 42.80
N GLU A 543 -1.82 20.26 41.63
CA GLU A 543 -2.80 19.23 41.32
C GLU A 543 -2.16 18.04 40.60
N LEU A 544 -2.91 16.95 40.46
CA LEU A 544 -2.48 15.75 39.75
C LEU A 544 -3.10 15.72 38.36
N SER A 545 -2.29 15.39 37.33
CA SER A 545 -2.75 15.25 35.97
C SER A 545 -2.92 13.78 35.55
N THR A 546 -3.50 13.57 34.37
CA THR A 546 -3.62 12.25 33.74
C THR A 546 -2.36 11.82 32.98
N GLY A 547 -1.35 12.68 32.87
CA GLY A 547 -0.11 12.48 32.11
C GLY A 547 0.66 11.24 32.58
N ALA A 548 0.81 11.07 33.90
CA ALA A 548 1.55 9.99 34.51
C ALA A 548 0.87 8.59 34.44
N SER A 549 -0.19 8.39 33.64
CA SER A 549 -0.95 7.13 33.63
C SER A 549 -0.11 5.93 33.18
N GLN A 550 0.86 6.11 32.28
CA GLN A 550 1.74 5.06 31.84
C GLN A 550 2.80 4.71 32.88
N ASP A 551 3.36 5.73 33.54
CA ASP A 551 4.37 5.54 34.61
C ASP A 551 3.79 4.81 35.79
N ILE A 552 2.54 5.13 36.16
CA ILE A 552 1.81 4.43 37.24
C ILE A 552 1.67 2.93 36.88
N LYS A 553 1.31 2.60 35.63
CA LYS A 553 1.20 1.20 35.19
C LYS A 553 2.56 0.50 35.26
N MET A 554 3.60 1.13 34.72
CA MET A 554 4.96 0.57 34.73
C MET A 554 5.47 0.38 36.17
N ALA A 555 5.31 1.36 37.03
CA ALA A 555 5.70 1.29 38.44
C ALA A 555 4.95 0.15 39.18
N THR A 556 3.63 0.04 38.96
CA THR A 556 2.84 -1.04 39.59
C THR A 556 3.26 -2.42 39.08
N GLN A 557 3.52 -2.59 37.77
CA GLN A 557 4.01 -3.84 37.21
C GLN A 557 5.39 -4.20 37.73
N LEU A 558 6.29 -3.21 37.81
CA LEU A 558 7.64 -3.43 38.34
C LEU A 558 7.60 -3.86 39.81
N ALA A 559 6.87 -3.15 40.68
CA ALA A 559 6.70 -3.50 42.09
C ALA A 559 6.07 -4.88 42.26
N ARG A 560 5.07 -5.23 41.43
CA ARG A 560 4.46 -6.59 41.44
C ARG A 560 5.49 -7.66 41.07
N ARG A 561 6.30 -7.45 40.05
CA ARG A 561 7.37 -8.42 39.68
C ARG A 561 8.42 -8.59 40.78
N MET A 562 8.82 -7.50 41.45
CA MET A 562 9.74 -7.52 42.57
C MET A 562 9.21 -8.44 43.69
N VAL A 563 7.91 -8.31 44.07
CA VAL A 563 7.28 -9.07 45.15
C VAL A 563 6.97 -10.50 44.67
N CYS A 564 6.32 -10.67 43.54
CA CYS A 564 5.74 -11.96 43.16
C CYS A 564 6.67 -12.87 42.37
N ALA A 565 7.57 -12.29 41.54
CA ALA A 565 8.38 -13.09 40.60
C ALA A 565 9.85 -13.19 41.04
N TYR A 566 10.43 -12.14 41.62
CA TYR A 566 11.86 -12.09 41.91
C TYR A 566 12.21 -12.36 43.37
N GLY A 567 11.20 -12.53 44.26
CA GLY A 567 11.42 -12.80 45.66
C GLY A 567 12.11 -11.64 46.40
N MET A 568 11.97 -10.39 45.89
CA MET A 568 12.56 -9.19 46.51
C MET A 568 11.65 -8.60 47.60
N SER A 569 11.04 -9.46 48.39
CA SER A 569 10.13 -9.14 49.47
C SER A 569 10.70 -9.63 50.78
N GLN A 570 10.70 -8.78 51.83
CA GLN A 570 11.09 -9.18 53.17
C GLN A 570 10.03 -10.08 53.83
N THR A 571 8.76 -9.92 53.46
CA THR A 571 7.65 -10.64 54.04
C THR A 571 7.53 -12.05 53.47
N PHE A 572 7.75 -12.22 52.19
CA PHE A 572 7.56 -13.47 51.48
C PHE A 572 8.86 -14.23 51.21
N GLY A 573 9.99 -13.54 51.22
CA GLY A 573 11.30 -14.13 50.97
C GLY A 573 11.39 -14.86 49.60
N PHE A 574 11.95 -16.06 49.63
CA PHE A 574 12.18 -16.89 48.44
C PHE A 574 10.94 -17.69 48.02
N GLN A 575 9.86 -16.96 47.70
CA GLN A 575 8.61 -17.53 47.18
C GLN A 575 8.17 -16.80 45.93
N SER A 576 7.65 -17.55 44.97
CA SER A 576 7.03 -16.99 43.75
C SER A 576 5.53 -17.12 43.86
N PHE A 577 4.83 -16.00 43.59
CA PHE A 577 3.37 -15.89 43.52
C PHE A 577 3.03 -15.40 42.13
N GLY A 578 3.12 -16.23 41.13
CA GLY A 578 2.86 -15.83 39.75
C GLY A 578 1.78 -16.68 39.15
N GLU A 579 0.77 -16.02 38.58
CA GLU A 579 0.11 -16.61 37.43
C GLU A 579 1.18 -16.78 36.36
N ASN A 580 1.25 -17.95 35.71
CA ASN A 580 2.00 -18.14 34.49
C ASN A 580 1.44 -17.15 33.47
N GLU A 581 2.04 -15.96 33.36
CA GLU A 581 1.69 -14.94 32.36
C GLU A 581 1.81 -15.49 30.93
N GLU A 582 2.51 -16.60 30.75
CA GLU A 582 2.64 -17.33 29.49
C GLU A 582 1.32 -17.90 28.96
N GLN A 583 0.24 -17.95 29.75
CA GLN A 583 -1.06 -18.52 29.34
C GLN A 583 -2.20 -17.52 29.08
N ILE A 584 -1.97 -16.21 29.17
CA ILE A 584 -3.02 -15.18 29.09
C ILE A 584 -3.56 -14.96 27.67
N TYR A 585 -2.94 -15.51 26.62
CA TYR A 585 -3.31 -15.18 25.22
C TYR A 585 -4.41 -16.06 24.60
N LEU A 586 -5.04 -16.97 25.31
CA LEU A 586 -6.08 -17.82 24.74
C LEU A 586 -7.27 -17.98 25.70
N GLY A 587 -8.18 -17.00 25.71
CA GLY A 587 -9.60 -17.23 26.06
C GLY A 587 -9.94 -18.03 27.33
N ARG A 588 -9.01 -18.23 28.26
CA ARG A 588 -9.24 -18.84 29.56
C ARG A 588 -9.52 -17.78 30.62
N GLU A 589 -10.53 -16.97 30.40
CA GLU A 589 -11.12 -16.18 31.50
C GLU A 589 -11.98 -17.02 32.44
N ILE A 590 -12.20 -18.29 32.15
CA ILE A 590 -13.03 -19.17 32.97
C ILE A 590 -12.12 -20.02 33.86
N GLY A 591 -11.74 -19.43 35.00
CA GLY A 591 -11.07 -20.14 36.09
C GLY A 591 -9.68 -19.64 36.40
N ARG A 592 -9.50 -18.36 36.72
CA ARG A 592 -8.32 -17.87 37.44
C ARG A 592 -8.27 -18.60 38.78
N LYS A 593 -7.54 -19.70 38.84
CA LYS A 593 -7.21 -20.35 40.10
C LYS A 593 -6.10 -19.52 40.71
N GLN A 594 -6.42 -18.69 41.69
CA GLN A 594 -5.41 -18.05 42.51
C GLN A 594 -4.62 -19.18 43.22
N ASP A 595 -3.31 -19.23 43.02
CA ASP A 595 -2.43 -20.19 43.64
C ASP A 595 -2.15 -19.90 45.12
N HIS A 596 -2.76 -18.83 45.65
CA HIS A 596 -2.54 -18.35 47.02
C HIS A 596 -3.83 -17.90 47.67
N SER A 597 -3.83 -17.84 49.01
CA SER A 597 -5.00 -17.46 49.81
C SER A 597 -5.30 -15.96 49.68
N GLU A 598 -6.55 -15.57 49.93
CA GLU A 598 -7.00 -14.17 50.07
C GLU A 598 -6.10 -13.36 51.03
N ALA A 599 -5.66 -13.98 52.14
CA ALA A 599 -4.78 -13.32 53.11
C ALA A 599 -3.42 -13.00 52.48
N THR A 600 -2.87 -13.93 51.69
CA THR A 600 -1.62 -13.73 50.92
C THR A 600 -1.82 -12.65 49.87
N ALA A 601 -2.94 -12.63 49.13
CA ALA A 601 -3.23 -11.59 48.13
C ALA A 601 -3.23 -10.19 48.77
N ARG A 602 -3.88 -10.04 49.90
CA ARG A 602 -3.90 -8.75 50.67
C ARG A 602 -2.50 -8.33 51.14
N ALA A 603 -1.70 -9.30 51.57
CA ALA A 603 -0.33 -9.02 51.99
C ALA A 603 0.56 -8.61 50.78
N ILE A 604 0.40 -9.24 49.61
CA ILE A 604 1.06 -8.82 48.37
C ILE A 604 0.66 -7.39 47.99
N ASP A 605 -0.64 -7.07 48.03
CA ASP A 605 -1.13 -5.70 47.69
C ASP A 605 -0.61 -4.67 48.70
N ALA A 606 -0.51 -5.02 50.00
CA ALA A 606 0.05 -4.14 51.02
C ALA A 606 1.53 -3.85 50.76
N GLU A 607 2.33 -4.88 50.40
CA GLU A 607 3.75 -4.72 50.13
C GLU A 607 4.06 -3.95 48.86
N ILE A 608 3.29 -4.20 47.77
CA ILE A 608 3.36 -3.41 46.56
C ILE A 608 3.05 -1.94 46.87
N THR A 609 2.01 -1.69 47.67
CA THR A 609 1.64 -0.31 48.07
C THR A 609 2.76 0.34 48.88
N GLN A 610 3.40 -0.42 49.80
CA GLN A 610 4.51 0.08 50.61
C GLN A 610 5.73 0.42 49.76
N LEU A 611 6.11 -0.44 48.76
CA LEU A 611 7.20 -0.16 47.83
C LEU A 611 6.94 1.13 47.01
N LEU A 612 5.73 1.28 46.50
CA LEU A 612 5.36 2.48 45.73
C LEU A 612 5.33 3.73 46.56
N GLN A 613 4.83 3.65 47.83
CA GLN A 613 4.85 4.78 48.75
C GLN A 613 6.27 5.18 49.15
N ALA A 614 7.15 4.21 49.45
CA ALA A 614 8.55 4.47 49.76
C ALA A 614 9.27 5.15 48.59
N ALA A 615 9.03 4.68 47.35
CA ALA A 615 9.57 5.29 46.15
C ALA A 615 9.05 6.72 45.95
N TYR A 616 7.75 6.93 46.14
CA TYR A 616 7.12 8.25 46.06
C TYR A 616 7.69 9.24 47.08
N GLN A 617 7.80 8.85 48.37
CA GLN A 617 8.38 9.69 49.42
C GLN A 617 9.85 10.05 49.12
N ARG A 618 10.64 9.09 48.65
CA ARG A 618 12.04 9.33 48.27
C ARG A 618 12.10 10.30 47.08
N GLY A 619 11.22 10.16 46.11
CA GLY A 619 11.07 11.07 44.98
C GLY A 619 10.65 12.48 45.39
N GLU A 620 9.70 12.63 46.37
CA GLU A 620 9.30 13.92 46.91
C GLU A 620 10.48 14.63 47.60
N ALA A 621 11.32 13.90 48.37
CA ALA A 621 12.48 14.43 48.97
C ALA A 621 13.51 14.92 47.93
N ILE A 622 13.83 14.10 46.90
CA ILE A 622 14.76 14.46 45.83
C ILE A 622 14.30 15.74 45.10
N ILE A 623 13.03 15.83 44.76
CA ILE A 623 12.50 17.00 44.02
C ILE A 623 12.45 18.24 44.93
N ALA A 624 12.08 18.08 46.21
CA ALA A 624 12.05 19.22 47.15
C ALA A 624 13.45 19.78 47.40
N ASP A 625 14.43 18.91 47.60
CA ASP A 625 15.82 19.31 47.88
C ASP A 625 16.51 19.93 46.63
N ASN A 626 16.06 19.66 45.43
CA ASN A 626 16.66 20.14 44.20
C ASN A 626 15.70 20.97 43.35
N ARG A 627 14.72 21.60 43.94
CA ARG A 627 13.68 22.35 43.22
C ARG A 627 14.29 23.44 42.31
N ASP A 628 15.27 24.17 42.78
CA ASP A 628 15.93 25.24 42.01
C ASP A 628 16.57 24.70 40.72
N LYS A 629 17.17 23.50 40.79
CA LYS A 629 17.77 22.83 39.64
C LYS A 629 16.70 22.35 38.68
N LEU A 630 15.56 21.85 39.19
CA LEU A 630 14.43 21.43 38.38
C LEU A 630 13.82 22.63 37.62
N GLU A 631 13.63 23.77 38.29
CA GLU A 631 13.16 25.00 37.65
C GLU A 631 14.08 25.44 36.51
N LEU A 632 15.41 25.43 36.75
CA LEU A 632 16.40 25.73 35.71
C LEU A 632 16.34 24.74 34.52
N LEU A 633 16.15 23.45 34.80
CA LEU A 633 16.02 22.42 33.78
C LEU A 633 14.73 22.61 32.96
N VAL A 634 13.62 22.93 33.61
CA VAL A 634 12.36 23.23 32.95
C VAL A 634 12.48 24.42 32.01
N ASP A 635 13.09 25.52 32.50
CA ASP A 635 13.34 26.71 31.68
C ASP A 635 14.25 26.39 30.48
N TYR A 636 15.26 25.54 30.69
CA TYR A 636 16.12 25.06 29.61
C TYR A 636 15.35 24.24 28.59
N LEU A 637 14.51 23.28 29.02
CA LEU A 637 13.68 22.45 28.13
C LEU A 637 12.64 23.27 27.35
N LEU A 638 12.08 24.34 27.97
CA LEU A 638 11.14 25.21 27.26
C LEU A 638 11.82 26.04 26.16
N GLU A 639 13.15 26.29 26.29
CA GLU A 639 13.91 26.98 25.25
C GLU A 639 14.39 26.07 24.11
N VAL A 640 14.95 24.89 24.47
CA VAL A 640 15.58 23.99 23.47
C VAL A 640 14.68 22.91 22.95
N GLU A 641 13.52 22.66 23.61
CA GLU A 641 12.54 21.61 23.34
C GLU A 641 13.09 20.17 23.42
N THR A 642 14.36 19.97 23.11
CA THR A 642 15.10 18.71 23.24
C THR A 642 16.49 19.00 23.76
N ALA A 643 16.83 18.46 24.93
CA ALA A 643 18.13 18.64 25.61
C ALA A 643 18.95 17.33 25.53
N ASP A 644 20.24 17.42 25.23
CA ASP A 644 21.18 16.29 25.34
C ASP A 644 21.38 15.89 26.80
N GLY A 645 21.51 14.60 27.07
CA GLY A 645 21.69 14.09 28.44
C GLY A 645 22.88 14.68 29.17
N ARG A 646 23.99 14.93 28.47
CA ARG A 646 25.21 15.56 29.06
C ARG A 646 24.96 16.97 29.52
N ASP A 647 24.19 17.74 28.75
CA ASP A 647 23.84 19.12 29.10
C ASP A 647 22.93 19.14 30.33
N VAL A 648 21.98 18.20 30.39
CA VAL A 648 21.09 18.03 31.54
C VAL A 648 21.89 17.59 32.79
N GLU A 649 22.79 16.62 32.65
CA GLU A 649 23.68 16.18 33.76
C GLU A 649 24.54 17.33 34.27
N ALA A 650 25.17 18.06 33.35
CA ALA A 650 25.99 19.23 33.72
C ALA A 650 25.18 20.32 34.48
N LEU A 651 23.95 20.62 34.00
CA LEU A 651 23.05 21.56 34.66
C LEU A 651 22.68 21.11 36.06
N ILE A 652 22.30 19.82 36.23
CA ILE A 652 21.90 19.27 37.53
C ILE A 652 23.08 19.23 38.51
N GLN A 653 24.29 18.90 38.05
CA GLN A 653 25.49 18.82 38.88
C GLN A 653 26.01 20.22 39.28
N THR A 654 26.07 21.15 38.34
CA THR A 654 26.67 22.45 38.54
C THR A 654 25.70 23.55 38.99
N GLY A 655 24.39 23.39 38.72
CA GLY A 655 23.38 24.42 38.91
C GLY A 655 23.52 25.58 37.90
N ILE A 656 24.29 25.38 36.83
CA ILE A 656 24.52 26.40 35.79
C ILE A 656 23.79 25.94 34.53
N LYS A 657 22.94 26.80 33.97
CA LYS A 657 22.26 26.55 32.71
C LYS A 657 23.30 26.50 31.59
N PRO A 658 23.37 25.43 30.79
CA PRO A 658 24.23 25.37 29.63
C PRO A 658 23.92 26.56 28.69
N GLU A 659 24.96 27.14 28.10
CA GLU A 659 24.73 28.08 27.01
C GLU A 659 23.95 27.34 25.94
N VAL A 660 22.73 27.78 25.68
CA VAL A 660 21.96 27.32 24.53
C VAL A 660 22.86 27.64 23.35
N LYS A 661 23.50 26.63 22.81
CA LYS A 661 24.02 26.70 21.44
C LYS A 661 22.79 26.86 20.56
N ARG A 662 22.17 28.03 20.56
CA ARG A 662 21.50 28.50 19.37
C ARG A 662 22.60 28.37 18.33
N LEU A 663 22.42 27.43 17.40
CA LEU A 663 23.16 27.51 16.15
C LEU A 663 23.24 29.00 15.89
N SER A 664 24.45 29.56 16.00
CA SER A 664 24.63 31.01 16.07
C SER A 664 23.78 31.58 14.96
N THR A 665 23.15 32.74 15.24
CA THR A 665 22.39 33.44 14.18
C THR A 665 23.21 33.54 12.88
N GLU A 666 24.51 33.36 12.98
CA GLU A 666 25.46 33.21 11.85
C GLU A 666 25.44 31.80 11.22
N GLU A 667 25.18 30.70 11.94
CA GLU A 667 25.05 29.34 11.37
C GLU A 667 23.63 29.08 10.86
N GLU A 668 22.57 29.61 11.48
CA GLU A 668 21.22 29.68 10.90
C GLU A 668 21.17 30.67 9.74
N GLN A 669 21.86 31.80 9.82
CA GLN A 669 22.04 32.69 8.68
C GLN A 669 22.96 32.07 7.63
N SER A 670 23.96 31.28 7.99
CA SER A 670 24.79 30.53 7.06
C SER A 670 23.99 29.34 6.43
N ALA A 671 23.19 28.61 7.19
CA ALA A 671 22.30 27.57 6.66
C ALA A 671 21.11 28.16 5.89
N MET A 672 20.65 29.37 6.23
CA MET A 672 19.67 30.14 5.45
C MET A 672 20.28 30.84 4.25
N THR A 673 21.61 31.06 4.22
CA THR A 673 22.36 31.79 3.19
C THR A 673 23.18 30.92 2.26
N THR A 674 23.08 29.62 2.30
CA THR A 674 23.72 28.78 1.28
C THR A 674 22.98 28.95 -0.05
N GLU A 675 23.40 30.04 -0.75
CA GLU A 675 23.13 30.23 -2.17
C GLU A 675 23.66 28.96 -2.87
N ASN A 676 22.81 28.32 -3.69
CA ASN A 676 23.29 27.29 -4.58
C ASN A 676 23.91 27.96 -5.80
N PRO A 677 25.23 28.02 -5.92
CA PRO A 677 25.89 28.72 -7.01
C PRO A 677 25.64 28.08 -8.38
N SER A 678 25.09 26.87 -8.41
CA SER A 678 24.72 26.18 -9.65
C SER A 678 23.24 26.35 -10.03
N ALA A 679 22.43 27.04 -9.21
CA ALA A 679 21.01 27.27 -9.51
C ALA A 679 20.87 28.29 -10.66
N ARG A 680 20.06 27.93 -11.64
CA ARG A 680 19.72 28.81 -12.77
C ARG A 680 18.58 29.75 -12.35
N VAL A 681 18.79 31.06 -12.52
CA VAL A 681 17.80 32.05 -12.14
C VAL A 681 17.39 32.88 -13.36
N ILE A 682 16.10 32.82 -13.72
CA ILE A 682 15.52 33.71 -14.73
C ILE A 682 14.90 34.90 -14.01
N ALA A 683 15.40 36.10 -14.27
CA ALA A 683 14.96 37.35 -13.65
C ALA A 683 14.09 38.16 -14.58
N ILE A 684 12.85 38.50 -14.16
CA ILE A 684 11.89 39.26 -14.95
C ILE A 684 11.44 40.50 -14.19
N ASP A 685 11.82 41.69 -14.70
CA ASP A 685 11.36 42.98 -14.19
C ASP A 685 10.40 43.68 -15.16
N GLY A 686 9.75 44.74 -14.71
CA GLY A 686 8.87 45.56 -15.52
C GLY A 686 7.74 46.24 -14.73
N PRO A 687 7.02 47.19 -15.28
CA PRO A 687 5.96 47.92 -14.62
C PRO A 687 4.74 47.04 -14.29
N SER A 688 3.83 47.56 -13.48
CA SER A 688 2.61 46.85 -13.07
C SER A 688 1.70 46.60 -14.28
N GLY A 689 1.12 45.39 -14.40
CA GLY A 689 0.23 45.04 -15.51
C GLY A 689 0.91 44.67 -16.83
N ALA A 690 2.25 44.61 -16.91
CA ALA A 690 3.00 44.18 -18.09
C ALA A 690 2.91 42.70 -18.43
N GLY A 691 2.27 41.86 -17.58
CA GLY A 691 2.10 40.43 -17.80
C GLY A 691 3.14 39.55 -17.20
N LYS A 692 4.03 40.06 -16.34
CA LYS A 692 5.15 39.33 -15.72
C LYS A 692 4.71 38.03 -15.07
N SER A 693 3.69 38.06 -14.20
CA SER A 693 3.25 36.90 -13.45
C SER A 693 2.72 35.77 -14.32
N SER A 694 2.01 36.10 -15.41
CA SER A 694 1.52 35.10 -16.37
C SER A 694 2.67 34.49 -17.16
N VAL A 695 3.62 35.29 -17.59
CA VAL A 695 4.80 34.85 -18.34
C VAL A 695 5.70 34.00 -17.45
N SER A 696 6.02 34.46 -16.23
CA SER A 696 6.88 33.74 -15.29
C SER A 696 6.32 32.37 -14.90
N LYS A 697 5.01 32.29 -14.67
CA LYS A 697 4.35 31.02 -14.37
C LYS A 697 4.42 30.03 -15.54
N GLU A 698 4.16 30.50 -16.75
CA GLU A 698 4.14 29.62 -17.92
C GLU A 698 5.56 29.20 -18.32
N VAL A 699 6.54 30.07 -18.27
CA VAL A 699 7.95 29.74 -18.51
C VAL A 699 8.45 28.76 -17.42
N GLY A 700 8.14 29.04 -16.14
CA GLY A 700 8.49 28.15 -15.03
C GLY A 700 7.90 26.74 -15.22
N ARG A 701 6.63 26.65 -15.62
CA ARG A 701 5.96 25.37 -15.90
C ARG A 701 6.64 24.58 -17.03
N ARG A 702 7.06 25.27 -18.12
CA ARG A 702 7.73 24.63 -19.28
C ARG A 702 9.14 24.15 -18.97
N LEU A 703 9.86 24.88 -18.14
CA LEU A 703 11.24 24.58 -17.77
C LEU A 703 11.37 23.73 -16.50
N GLY A 704 10.29 23.54 -15.75
CA GLY A 704 10.33 22.91 -14.42
C GLY A 704 11.01 23.79 -13.35
N TYR A 705 11.01 25.13 -13.53
CA TYR A 705 11.58 26.09 -12.59
C TYR A 705 10.51 26.54 -11.59
N LEU A 706 10.95 26.82 -10.35
CA LEU A 706 10.05 27.31 -9.32
C LEU A 706 9.74 28.80 -9.55
N HIS A 707 8.46 29.13 -9.61
CA HIS A 707 7.99 30.51 -9.74
C HIS A 707 8.04 31.24 -8.39
N VAL A 708 8.60 32.43 -8.38
CA VAL A 708 8.74 33.30 -7.22
C VAL A 708 8.14 34.68 -7.49
N ASP A 709 7.11 35.06 -6.74
CA ASP A 709 6.53 36.42 -6.70
C ASP A 709 7.23 37.24 -5.60
N SER A 710 8.22 38.04 -5.95
CA SER A 710 8.90 38.93 -4.99
C SER A 710 7.97 39.96 -4.35
N GLY A 711 6.94 40.38 -5.06
CA GLY A 711 5.94 41.31 -4.55
C GLY A 711 5.11 40.75 -3.39
N ALA A 712 5.01 39.44 -3.28
CA ALA A 712 4.33 38.80 -2.17
C ALA A 712 5.05 39.04 -0.84
N LEU A 713 6.40 39.03 -0.83
CA LEU A 713 7.19 39.28 0.37
C LEU A 713 7.00 40.70 0.92
N TYR A 714 6.94 41.68 0.05
CA TYR A 714 6.64 43.07 0.47
C TYR A 714 5.23 43.21 1.04
N ARG A 715 4.26 42.52 0.43
CA ARG A 715 2.89 42.47 0.95
C ARG A 715 2.78 41.74 2.30
N ILE A 716 3.62 40.76 2.55
CA ILE A 716 3.69 40.05 3.85
C ILE A 716 4.16 41.01 4.93
N VAL A 717 5.24 41.74 4.68
CA VAL A 717 5.71 42.78 5.65
C VAL A 717 4.64 43.82 5.90
N THR A 718 3.95 44.30 4.84
CA THR A 718 2.84 45.24 4.97
C THR A 718 1.68 44.67 5.77
N TRP A 719 1.30 43.44 5.53
CA TRP A 719 0.24 42.75 6.25
C TRP A 719 0.57 42.66 7.74
N GLN A 720 1.80 42.28 8.09
CA GLN A 720 2.26 42.22 9.47
C GLN A 720 2.27 43.58 10.15
N CYS A 721 2.69 44.67 9.42
CA CYS A 721 2.58 46.03 9.95
C CYS A 721 1.13 46.39 10.32
N LEU A 722 0.18 46.08 9.43
CA LEU A 722 -1.24 46.41 9.63
C LEU A 722 -1.87 45.55 10.74
N GLU A 723 -1.54 44.28 10.81
CA GLU A 723 -2.04 43.38 11.87
C GLU A 723 -1.54 43.74 13.25
N GLN A 724 -0.27 44.24 13.36
CA GLN A 724 0.33 44.68 14.60
C GLN A 724 0.07 46.17 14.92
N GLY A 725 -0.70 46.87 14.05
CA GLY A 725 -1.04 48.28 14.25
C GLY A 725 0.15 49.21 14.07
N VAL A 726 1.20 48.79 13.35
CA VAL A 726 2.37 49.61 13.04
C VAL A 726 2.07 50.59 11.90
N ASP A 727 2.35 51.85 12.08
CA ASP A 727 2.15 52.86 11.04
C ASP A 727 3.11 52.60 9.86
N THR A 728 2.57 52.28 8.71
CA THR A 728 3.35 52.02 7.49
C THR A 728 4.03 53.26 6.91
N SER A 729 3.72 54.44 7.42
CA SER A 729 4.34 55.72 7.05
C SER A 729 5.59 56.03 7.90
N ASP A 730 5.80 55.32 9.00
CA ASP A 730 6.98 55.45 9.87
C ASP A 730 8.09 54.45 9.44
N PRO A 731 9.17 54.91 8.79
CA PRO A 731 10.23 54.02 8.31
C PRO A 731 10.97 53.27 9.41
N GLU A 732 11.11 53.85 10.63
CA GLU A 732 11.84 53.23 11.74
C GLU A 732 11.02 52.11 12.37
N ALA A 733 9.74 52.33 12.58
CA ALA A 733 8.82 51.35 13.09
C ALA A 733 8.71 50.12 12.14
N VAL A 734 8.57 50.40 10.82
CA VAL A 734 8.56 49.36 9.78
C VAL A 734 9.87 48.58 9.71
N ALA A 735 11.00 49.25 9.82
CA ALA A 735 12.33 48.63 9.82
C ALA A 735 12.55 47.71 11.02
N ASN A 736 12.10 48.11 12.20
CA ASN A 736 12.19 47.30 13.42
C ASN A 736 11.32 46.08 13.34
N LEU A 737 10.08 46.18 12.84
CA LEU A 737 9.23 45.02 12.60
C LEU A 737 9.86 44.09 11.55
N ALA A 738 10.32 44.63 10.43
CA ALA A 738 10.94 43.81 9.37
C ALA A 738 12.16 43.05 9.86
N LYS A 739 13.02 43.61 10.71
CA LYS A 739 14.20 42.92 11.28
C LYS A 739 13.80 41.65 12.04
N ASN A 740 12.73 41.72 12.83
CA ASN A 740 12.30 40.64 13.72
C ASN A 740 11.32 39.65 13.05
N LEU A 741 10.83 39.94 11.86
CA LEU A 741 9.83 39.12 11.16
C LEU A 741 10.49 37.88 10.55
N ALA A 742 10.16 36.67 11.01
CA ALA A 742 10.53 35.41 10.38
C ALA A 742 9.53 35.08 9.27
N ILE A 743 10.04 34.82 8.05
CA ILE A 743 9.24 34.40 6.89
C ILE A 743 9.76 33.03 6.44
N ASP A 744 8.96 32.01 6.63
CA ASP A 744 9.28 30.67 6.17
C ASP A 744 8.91 30.51 4.69
N CYS A 745 9.80 29.86 3.93
CA CYS A 745 9.62 29.61 2.50
C CYS A 745 9.63 28.12 2.20
N LYS A 746 8.64 27.63 1.44
CA LYS A 746 8.52 26.23 1.01
C LYS A 746 8.28 26.15 -0.49
N ALA A 747 8.81 25.11 -1.13
CA ALA A 747 8.55 24.83 -2.55
C ALA A 747 7.36 23.88 -2.65
N GLU A 748 6.26 24.34 -3.26
CA GLU A 748 5.04 23.57 -3.47
C GLU A 748 4.46 23.84 -4.86
N ASP A 749 3.98 22.82 -5.55
CA ASP A 749 3.29 22.92 -6.85
C ASP A 749 3.97 23.83 -7.87
N GLY A 750 5.31 23.75 -7.98
CA GLY A 750 6.08 24.54 -8.94
C GLY A 750 6.22 26.02 -8.58
N ARG A 751 5.92 26.44 -7.35
CA ARG A 751 6.08 27.80 -6.83
C ARG A 751 6.65 27.83 -5.42
N VAL A 752 7.21 28.97 -5.03
CA VAL A 752 7.56 29.22 -3.64
C VAL A 752 6.35 29.83 -2.92
N VAL A 753 6.01 29.24 -1.78
CA VAL A 753 4.96 29.69 -0.87
C VAL A 753 5.57 30.21 0.42
N TYR A 754 4.90 31.18 1.04
CA TYR A 754 5.40 31.89 2.22
C TYR A 754 4.48 31.65 3.42
N GLU A 755 5.09 31.44 4.58
CA GLU A 755 4.39 31.31 5.86
C GLU A 755 5.01 32.27 6.87
N VAL A 756 4.17 32.84 7.74
CA VAL A 756 4.60 33.70 8.85
C VAL A 756 3.95 33.18 10.12
N ALA A 757 4.74 32.81 11.10
CA ALA A 757 4.25 32.19 12.34
C ALA A 757 3.26 31.04 12.10
N GLY A 758 3.51 30.20 11.06
CA GLY A 758 2.65 29.08 10.68
C GLY A 758 1.37 29.46 9.94
N ILE A 759 1.13 30.74 9.66
CA ILE A 759 -0.03 31.23 8.90
C ILE A 759 0.37 31.51 7.46
N ARG A 760 -0.44 31.03 6.52
CA ARG A 760 -0.27 31.25 5.09
C ARG A 760 -1.25 32.33 4.58
N PRO A 761 -0.81 33.58 4.39
CA PRO A 761 -1.70 34.71 4.13
C PRO A 761 -2.08 34.89 2.64
N ASP A 762 -2.33 33.82 1.90
CA ASP A 762 -2.57 33.84 0.44
C ASP A 762 -3.75 34.73 0.01
N LYS A 763 -4.79 34.82 0.84
CA LYS A 763 -6.00 35.63 0.60
C LYS A 763 -5.82 37.07 1.07
N GLU A 764 -5.23 37.22 2.25
CA GLU A 764 -4.99 38.48 2.94
C GLU A 764 -4.08 39.39 2.10
N LEU A 765 -3.02 38.83 1.49
CA LEU A 765 -2.10 39.60 0.65
C LEU A 765 -2.72 40.27 -0.60
N ARG A 766 -3.98 39.91 -0.92
CA ARG A 766 -4.70 40.48 -2.08
C ARG A 766 -5.71 41.53 -1.69
N GLU A 767 -5.86 41.80 -0.41
CA GLU A 767 -6.80 42.81 0.06
C GLU A 767 -6.42 44.21 -0.41
N PRO A 768 -7.42 45.07 -0.71
CA PRO A 768 -7.16 46.46 -1.15
C PRO A 768 -6.35 47.25 -0.12
N ARG A 769 -6.56 47.02 1.19
CA ARG A 769 -5.81 47.69 2.28
C ARG A 769 -4.32 47.38 2.22
N ILE A 770 -3.93 46.15 1.90
CA ILE A 770 -2.52 45.77 1.77
C ILE A 770 -1.89 46.42 0.55
N ASN A 771 -2.61 46.43 -0.58
CA ASN A 771 -2.10 47.03 -1.82
C ASN A 771 -1.86 48.54 -1.69
N ALA A 772 -2.67 49.26 -0.91
CA ALA A 772 -2.53 50.69 -0.66
C ALA A 772 -1.25 51.04 0.13
N HIS A 773 -0.86 50.19 1.06
CA HIS A 773 0.29 50.41 1.97
C HIS A 773 1.59 49.71 1.53
N ALA A 774 1.56 48.81 0.55
CA ALA A 774 2.71 48.03 0.12
C ALA A 774 3.82 48.88 -0.54
N SER A 775 3.49 49.97 -1.24
CA SER A 775 4.48 50.84 -1.89
C SER A 775 5.30 51.66 -0.89
N PRO A 776 4.74 52.32 0.14
CA PRO A 776 5.48 52.95 1.20
C PRO A 776 6.41 51.99 1.92
N VAL A 777 5.96 50.81 2.35
CA VAL A 777 6.78 49.80 3.02
C VAL A 777 7.95 49.32 2.12
N ALA A 778 7.72 49.21 0.82
CA ALA A 778 8.76 48.82 -0.12
C ALA A 778 9.83 49.89 -0.35
N THR A 779 9.69 51.12 0.15
CA THR A 779 10.73 52.17 0.07
C THR A 779 11.72 52.10 1.23
N VAL A 780 11.40 51.37 2.33
CA VAL A 780 12.25 51.27 3.52
C VAL A 780 13.51 50.42 3.25
N PRO A 781 14.74 50.94 3.42
CA PRO A 781 15.97 50.24 3.08
C PRO A 781 16.13 48.90 3.81
N ALA A 782 15.85 48.85 5.11
CA ALA A 782 15.96 47.60 5.92
C ALA A 782 15.02 46.48 5.46
N VAL A 783 13.82 46.86 4.97
CA VAL A 783 12.88 45.88 4.38
C VAL A 783 13.47 45.28 3.08
N ARG A 784 14.07 46.13 2.25
CA ARG A 784 14.69 45.71 1.00
C ARG A 784 15.89 44.80 1.19
N GLU A 785 16.78 45.14 2.10
CA GLU A 785 17.92 44.30 2.44
C GLU A 785 17.47 42.90 2.86
N LYS A 786 16.51 42.82 3.77
CA LYS A 786 15.98 41.55 4.25
C LYS A 786 15.33 40.74 3.13
N ILE A 787 14.49 41.39 2.29
CA ILE A 787 13.80 40.68 1.19
C ILE A 787 14.80 40.26 0.11
N THR A 788 15.82 41.12 -0.21
CA THR A 788 16.87 40.77 -1.16
C THR A 788 17.66 39.53 -0.70
N ALA A 789 18.09 39.51 0.56
CA ALA A 789 18.76 38.35 1.15
C ALA A 789 17.86 37.11 1.14
N GLY A 790 16.59 37.28 1.51
CA GLY A 790 15.60 36.19 1.46
C GLY A 790 15.41 35.65 0.04
N LEU A 791 15.27 36.48 -0.99
CA LEU A 791 15.12 36.05 -2.38
C LEU A 791 16.34 35.31 -2.91
N ARG A 792 17.55 35.77 -2.56
CA ARG A 792 18.79 35.06 -2.92
C ARG A 792 18.90 33.69 -2.29
N SER A 793 18.50 33.54 -1.04
CA SER A 793 18.50 32.26 -0.33
C SER A 793 17.54 31.23 -0.95
N LEU A 794 16.54 31.65 -1.76
CA LEU A 794 15.61 30.72 -2.42
C LEU A 794 16.30 29.83 -3.47
N THR A 795 17.49 30.19 -3.95
CA THR A 795 18.31 29.34 -4.86
C THR A 795 18.60 27.96 -4.26
N ARG A 796 18.50 27.81 -2.94
CA ARG A 796 18.58 26.50 -2.26
C ARG A 796 17.53 25.49 -2.71
N PHE A 797 16.38 25.96 -3.19
CA PHE A 797 15.30 25.10 -3.71
C PHE A 797 15.54 24.63 -5.16
N GLY A 798 16.59 25.13 -5.83
CA GLY A 798 16.95 24.78 -7.21
C GLY A 798 16.72 25.93 -8.18
N ASN A 799 16.40 25.61 -9.44
CA ASN A 799 16.23 26.59 -10.49
C ASN A 799 14.98 27.46 -10.29
N LEU A 800 15.13 28.77 -10.43
CA LEU A 800 14.09 29.75 -10.13
C LEU A 800 13.72 30.59 -11.34
N ILE A 801 12.46 31.01 -11.42
CA ILE A 801 12.04 32.15 -12.20
C ILE A 801 11.40 33.19 -11.28
N ILE A 802 12.00 34.36 -11.19
CA ILE A 802 11.64 35.38 -10.22
C ILE A 802 11.12 36.61 -10.95
N GLU A 803 9.93 37.08 -10.56
CA GLU A 803 9.36 38.31 -11.06
C GLU A 803 9.42 39.44 -10.02
N GLY A 804 9.66 40.66 -10.49
CA GLY A 804 9.72 41.81 -9.59
C GLY A 804 9.78 43.16 -10.27
N ARG A 805 10.53 44.09 -9.62
CA ARG A 805 10.81 45.45 -10.06
C ARG A 805 12.31 45.79 -10.11
N ASP A 806 13.13 45.03 -9.43
CA ASP A 806 14.53 45.21 -9.17
C ASP A 806 15.31 43.89 -9.13
N ILE A 807 14.71 42.83 -9.67
CA ILE A 807 15.33 41.50 -9.68
C ILE A 807 16.58 41.52 -10.56
N THR A 808 16.48 42.18 -11.74
CA THR A 808 17.58 42.27 -12.73
C THR A 808 18.64 43.31 -12.37
N THR A 809 18.36 44.20 -11.40
CA THR A 809 19.26 45.31 -11.03
C THR A 809 19.88 45.17 -9.66
N ALA A 810 19.16 44.57 -8.69
CA ALA A 810 19.60 44.51 -7.28
C ALA A 810 19.65 43.09 -6.73
N VAL A 811 18.72 42.21 -7.07
CA VAL A 811 18.64 40.86 -6.49
C VAL A 811 19.58 39.90 -7.21
N PHE A 812 19.47 39.78 -8.54
CA PHE A 812 20.30 38.92 -9.40
C PHE A 812 20.85 39.68 -10.62
N PRO A 813 21.75 40.69 -10.38
CA PRO A 813 22.32 41.51 -11.44
C PRO A 813 23.23 40.71 -12.40
N ASP A 814 23.77 39.58 -11.93
CA ASP A 814 24.73 38.76 -12.65
C ASP A 814 24.07 37.56 -13.40
N SER A 815 22.73 37.41 -13.30
CA SER A 815 22.06 36.38 -14.04
C SER A 815 22.20 36.56 -15.55
N PRO A 816 22.55 35.50 -16.31
CA PRO A 816 22.62 35.58 -17.77
C PRO A 816 21.23 35.65 -18.44
N ALA A 817 20.15 35.30 -17.71
CA ALA A 817 18.78 35.31 -18.20
C ALA A 817 17.97 36.43 -17.55
N ARG A 818 18.17 37.68 -18.01
CA ARG A 818 17.50 38.86 -17.47
C ARG A 818 16.57 39.47 -18.50
N PHE A 819 15.31 39.69 -18.13
CA PHE A 819 14.26 40.20 -18.99
C PHE A 819 13.57 41.43 -18.40
N TYR A 820 13.17 42.36 -19.25
CA TYR A 820 12.37 43.51 -18.86
C TYR A 820 11.11 43.56 -19.72
N LEU A 821 9.95 43.32 -19.13
CA LEU A 821 8.67 43.36 -19.80
C LEU A 821 8.07 44.77 -19.69
N GLU A 822 7.74 45.35 -20.82
CA GLU A 822 7.03 46.63 -20.92
C GLU A 822 5.74 46.50 -21.75
N ALA A 823 4.79 47.37 -21.54
CA ALA A 823 3.57 47.49 -22.35
C ALA A 823 2.98 48.89 -22.21
N ASP A 824 2.23 49.29 -23.22
CA ASP A 824 1.50 50.57 -23.23
C ASP A 824 0.61 50.71 -21.96
N PRO A 825 0.60 51.88 -21.31
CA PRO A 825 -0.18 52.12 -20.11
C PRO A 825 -1.69 51.83 -20.26
N ALA A 826 -2.28 52.13 -21.42
CA ALA A 826 -3.68 51.84 -21.66
C ALA A 826 -3.96 50.35 -21.75
N VAL A 827 -3.07 49.58 -22.39
CA VAL A 827 -3.15 48.11 -22.48
C VAL A 827 -2.98 47.47 -21.12
N ARG A 828 -2.05 47.95 -20.28
CA ARG A 828 -1.85 47.49 -18.91
C ARG A 828 -3.08 47.72 -18.02
N ALA A 829 -3.72 48.88 -18.14
CA ALA A 829 -4.95 49.22 -17.43
C ALA A 829 -6.11 48.28 -17.83
N ALA A 830 -6.29 48.04 -19.12
CA ALA A 830 -7.31 47.13 -19.63
C ALA A 830 -7.09 45.66 -19.14
N ARG A 831 -5.85 45.19 -19.19
CA ARG A 831 -5.48 43.85 -18.66
C ARG A 831 -5.77 43.72 -17.16
N ARG A 832 -5.44 44.75 -16.37
CA ARG A 832 -5.67 44.80 -14.93
C ARG A 832 -7.17 44.83 -14.60
N GLN A 833 -7.95 45.61 -15.31
CA GLN A 833 -9.39 45.65 -15.13
C GLN A 833 -10.04 44.29 -15.40
N LEU A 834 -9.64 43.60 -16.47
CA LEU A 834 -10.10 42.26 -16.78
C LEU A 834 -9.76 41.26 -15.68
N GLU A 835 -8.59 41.34 -15.12
CA GLU A 835 -8.19 40.49 -13.95
C GLU A 835 -9.06 40.77 -12.72
N GLU A 836 -9.37 42.00 -12.43
CA GLU A 836 -10.19 42.41 -11.28
C GLU A 836 -11.65 42.00 -11.44
N VAL A 837 -12.20 42.11 -12.65
CA VAL A 837 -13.55 41.63 -12.98
C VAL A 837 -13.62 40.11 -12.84
N GLN A 838 -12.63 39.36 -13.34
CA GLN A 838 -12.56 37.89 -13.17
C GLN A 838 -12.48 37.44 -11.73
N LYS A 839 -11.91 38.27 -10.85
CA LYS A 839 -11.79 38.01 -9.41
C LYS A 839 -12.99 38.50 -8.60
N GLY A 840 -14.03 39.05 -9.25
CA GLY A 840 -15.26 39.53 -8.59
C GLY A 840 -15.08 40.83 -7.79
N ILE A 841 -14.02 41.58 -8.06
CA ILE A 841 -13.78 42.92 -7.49
C ILE A 841 -14.55 43.96 -8.34
N ALA A 842 -15.20 44.92 -7.67
CA ALA A 842 -16.09 45.90 -8.31
C ALA A 842 -15.44 46.63 -9.50
N ASN A 843 -16.22 46.85 -10.57
CA ASN A 843 -15.81 47.46 -11.81
C ASN A 843 -15.36 48.92 -11.59
N GLN A 844 -14.04 49.15 -11.57
CA GLN A 844 -13.46 50.49 -11.57
C GLN A 844 -13.33 50.98 -13.00
N ASP A 845 -13.45 52.32 -13.22
CA ASP A 845 -13.21 52.93 -14.50
C ASP A 845 -11.75 52.66 -14.96
N VAL A 846 -11.57 52.31 -16.24
CA VAL A 846 -10.25 52.03 -16.85
C VAL A 846 -9.26 53.17 -16.62
N GLU A 847 -9.76 54.44 -16.67
CA GLU A 847 -8.91 55.65 -16.49
C GLU A 847 -8.43 55.77 -15.04
N ALA A 848 -9.27 55.43 -14.04
CA ALA A 848 -8.86 55.40 -12.63
C ALA A 848 -7.83 54.29 -12.37
N VAL A 849 -8.00 53.13 -12.99
CA VAL A 849 -6.99 52.03 -12.90
C VAL A 849 -5.68 52.46 -13.54
N LYS A 850 -5.71 53.18 -14.66
CA LYS A 850 -4.54 53.69 -15.37
C LYS A 850 -3.79 54.73 -14.53
N GLU A 851 -4.50 55.69 -13.91
CA GLU A 851 -3.88 56.67 -13.00
C GLU A 851 -3.22 55.98 -11.80
N SER A 852 -3.89 55.01 -11.20
CA SER A 852 -3.33 54.23 -10.07
C SER A 852 -2.06 53.49 -10.50
N LEU A 853 -2.03 52.85 -11.68
CA LEU A 853 -0.84 52.17 -12.18
C LEU A 853 0.32 53.14 -12.44
N LEU A 854 0.06 54.30 -13.06
CA LEU A 854 1.07 55.33 -13.33
C LEU A 854 1.62 55.93 -12.05
N ALA A 855 0.76 56.21 -11.06
CA ALA A 855 1.21 56.69 -9.74
C ALA A 855 2.15 55.70 -9.07
N ARG A 856 1.82 54.41 -9.12
CA ARG A 856 2.67 53.34 -8.58
C ARG A 856 4.01 53.22 -9.32
N ASP A 857 3.98 53.25 -10.63
CA ASP A 857 5.21 53.16 -11.44
C ASP A 857 6.10 54.39 -11.21
N ARG A 858 5.53 55.60 -10.94
CA ARG A 858 6.33 56.77 -10.53
C ARG A 858 7.05 56.57 -9.18
N ILE A 859 6.34 56.02 -8.17
CA ILE A 859 6.94 55.67 -6.86
C ILE A 859 8.06 54.69 -7.07
N ASP A 860 7.81 53.59 -7.81
CA ASP A 860 8.77 52.54 -8.07
C ASP A 860 10.02 53.04 -8.83
N SER A 861 9.90 54.03 -9.70
CA SER A 861 11.01 54.57 -10.48
C SER A 861 11.77 55.70 -9.76
N SER A 862 11.13 56.43 -8.83
CA SER A 862 11.74 57.55 -8.11
C SER A 862 12.39 57.25 -6.78
N ARG A 863 12.24 56.00 -6.29
CA ARG A 863 12.81 55.59 -4.98
C ARG A 863 14.33 55.60 -4.98
N ALA A 864 14.92 55.96 -3.81
CA ALA A 864 16.35 56.07 -3.63
C ALA A 864 17.09 54.71 -3.69
N CYS A 865 16.46 53.64 -3.19
CA CYS A 865 17.03 52.29 -3.18
C CYS A 865 16.38 51.43 -4.29
N ALA A 866 17.20 50.84 -5.16
CA ALA A 866 16.81 49.92 -6.23
C ALA A 866 15.57 50.40 -7.04
N PRO A 867 15.65 51.51 -7.77
CA PRO A 867 14.56 52.05 -8.58
C PRO A 867 14.21 51.11 -9.74
N LEU A 868 12.94 51.10 -10.13
CA LEU A 868 12.51 50.41 -11.33
C LEU A 868 13.16 51.06 -12.55
N ARG A 869 14.15 50.38 -13.11
CA ARG A 869 14.86 50.83 -14.33
C ARG A 869 15.29 49.62 -15.16
N LYS A 870 15.43 49.84 -16.44
CA LYS A 870 16.00 48.86 -17.33
C LYS A 870 17.51 48.80 -17.10
N ALA A 871 18.00 47.59 -16.71
CA ALA A 871 19.44 47.39 -16.53
C ALA A 871 20.16 47.24 -17.89
N ASP A 872 21.45 47.47 -17.89
CA ASP A 872 22.26 47.25 -19.10
C ASP A 872 22.36 45.74 -19.39
N GLY A 873 22.26 45.33 -20.64
CA GLY A 873 22.32 43.93 -21.08
C GLY A 873 21.06 43.10 -20.76
N VAL A 874 19.94 43.70 -20.38
CA VAL A 874 18.65 43.05 -20.20
C VAL A 874 17.91 42.95 -21.50
N VAL A 875 17.29 41.81 -21.80
CA VAL A 875 16.44 41.64 -22.97
C VAL A 875 15.09 42.31 -22.72
N ALA A 876 14.81 43.36 -23.46
CA ALA A 876 13.54 44.11 -23.38
C ALA A 876 12.50 43.48 -24.30
N ILE A 877 11.31 43.26 -23.77
CA ILE A 877 10.17 42.69 -24.51
C ILE A 877 8.97 43.60 -24.37
N ASP A 878 8.55 44.21 -25.46
CA ASP A 878 7.29 44.96 -25.51
C ASP A 878 6.12 44.01 -25.73
N SER A 879 5.33 43.84 -24.69
CA SER A 879 4.19 42.92 -24.68
C SER A 879 2.88 43.60 -25.14
N THR A 880 2.90 44.83 -25.65
CA THR A 880 1.71 45.62 -25.99
C THR A 880 0.76 44.87 -26.95
N TYR A 881 1.30 44.32 -28.03
CA TYR A 881 0.55 43.64 -29.08
C TYR A 881 0.81 42.14 -29.16
N LEU A 882 1.61 41.59 -28.23
CA LEU A 882 1.94 40.19 -28.21
C LEU A 882 0.95 39.38 -27.37
N THR A 883 0.65 38.16 -27.80
CA THR A 883 -0.08 37.18 -26.99
C THR A 883 0.85 36.61 -25.92
N LEU A 884 0.28 36.04 -24.87
CA LEU A 884 1.06 35.37 -23.80
C LEU A 884 2.02 34.33 -24.38
N GLU A 885 1.56 33.54 -25.33
CA GLU A 885 2.36 32.50 -25.99
C GLU A 885 3.56 33.04 -26.73
N GLN A 886 3.39 34.17 -27.47
CA GLN A 886 4.47 34.84 -28.17
C GLN A 886 5.51 35.44 -27.23
N VAL A 887 5.07 36.05 -26.11
CA VAL A 887 5.99 36.56 -25.09
C VAL A 887 6.77 35.42 -24.42
N VAL A 888 6.09 34.31 -24.05
CA VAL A 888 6.73 33.14 -23.48
C VAL A 888 7.77 32.53 -24.42
N GLN A 889 7.42 32.43 -25.73
CA GLN A 889 8.34 31.90 -26.73
C GLN A 889 9.56 32.81 -26.89
N THR A 890 9.36 34.14 -26.92
CA THR A 890 10.47 35.10 -26.98
C THR A 890 11.42 34.96 -25.78
N VAL A 891 10.87 34.72 -24.57
CA VAL A 891 11.70 34.51 -23.38
C VAL A 891 12.49 33.21 -23.54
N LEU A 892 11.85 32.11 -23.98
CA LEU A 892 12.50 30.80 -24.15
C LEU A 892 13.60 30.86 -25.23
N ASP A 893 13.37 31.55 -26.33
CA ASP A 893 14.34 31.71 -27.45
C ASP A 893 15.56 32.50 -27.04
N ALA A 894 15.39 33.48 -26.14
CA ALA A 894 16.47 34.34 -25.63
C ALA A 894 17.22 33.73 -24.42
N LEU A 895 16.89 32.54 -23.94
CA LEU A 895 17.64 31.84 -22.91
C LEU A 895 19.00 31.35 -23.42
N PRO A 896 20.01 31.22 -22.53
CA PRO A 896 21.26 30.54 -22.86
C PRO A 896 20.97 29.12 -23.42
N GLU A 897 21.78 28.68 -24.37
CA GLU A 897 21.53 27.39 -25.07
C GLU A 897 21.43 26.19 -24.13
N ASP A 898 22.23 26.17 -23.06
CA ASP A 898 22.22 25.10 -22.05
C ASP A 898 21.03 25.15 -21.08
N TRP A 899 20.18 26.24 -21.17
CA TRP A 899 18.96 26.40 -20.38
C TRP A 899 17.69 26.08 -21.15
N LYS A 900 17.80 25.98 -22.49
CA LYS A 900 16.67 25.67 -23.36
C LYS A 900 16.17 24.24 -23.12
N PRO A 901 14.84 23.99 -23.19
CA PRO A 901 14.33 22.63 -23.14
C PRO A 901 14.87 21.83 -24.34
N ALA A 902 15.28 20.59 -24.09
CA ALA A 902 15.66 19.69 -25.16
C ALA A 902 14.54 19.64 -26.20
N THR A 903 14.81 20.04 -27.43
CA THR A 903 13.86 19.94 -28.54
C THR A 903 13.44 18.47 -28.67
N ALA A 904 12.19 18.16 -28.35
CA ALA A 904 11.62 16.87 -28.71
C ALA A 904 11.71 16.74 -30.23
N SER A 905 12.58 15.87 -30.73
CA SER A 905 12.61 15.48 -32.13
C SER A 905 11.23 14.92 -32.47
N THR A 906 10.48 15.63 -33.30
CA THR A 906 9.30 15.12 -33.98
C THR A 906 9.74 13.99 -34.90
N GLU A 907 9.71 12.76 -34.43
CA GLU A 907 9.61 11.60 -35.30
C GLU A 907 8.20 11.59 -35.88
N GLU A 908 8.08 12.12 -37.09
CA GLU A 908 6.95 11.86 -37.96
C GLU A 908 6.90 10.36 -38.22
N THR A 909 5.90 9.73 -37.67
CA THR A 909 5.52 8.36 -38.05
C THR A 909 4.95 8.40 -39.47
N LYS A 910 5.69 7.79 -40.40
CA LYS A 910 5.15 7.30 -41.66
C LYS A 910 4.50 5.95 -41.49
#